data_ebd53698c495ea214c9a27381fc1d2cc
#
_entry.id   ebd53698c495ea214c9a27381fc1d2cc
#
_cell.length_a   1.000
_cell.length_b   1.000
_cell.length_c   1.000
_cell.angle_alpha   90.00
_cell.angle_beta   90.00
_cell.angle_gamma   90.00
#
_symmetry.space_group_name_H-M   'P 1'
#
loop_
_entity.id
_entity.type
_entity.pdbx_description
1 polymer ?
#
loop_
_entity_poly.entity_id
_entity_poly.type
_entity_poly.pdbx_seq_one_letter_code
_entity_poly.pdbx_strand_id
1 'polypeptide(L)'
;MSLIRFQDILRDGIQSLLGTNPSAQEIIDAYPTAHLIGNDSIQTAGGTFFDLFAKKGRNEWEEIEKLITYFKKHGVKQSALIRGDFLFGYDPQPYDVIREMVFEYAKLGINILQSFHGMNDPRALIGVIKAVQEAQSNGYDIIAQGTICIEDNPNITIQKCLEFAVELIDMGHHGFYLKSASGRLDPKFVYILTSNLYDKFPDQNITIHVHSTYGKAPACYIAAAMAATERGRIITMDVQHPALSGSTSQPSMNKMVGLIRNHPDKKINSNAPKLDAGAIKGSMRSLFSLRFRYRDYESSYSSELVGAMHDARAAGGASATLKSIPGLVENLGRLLGRNHEMADWNTIQIAIYKMQSKILKNLGEPTQVTPYAANTTGQAAISLWHQLEGRDLYYTLYPGIINYLVGLHGKIPESIDKALVKKAIKVKNLDRTEEYIISTDRPNAMPLAKEILIQAGVKNPTTRQMLSSVLIGDLDHVLQCYFKTNKPQQAPELPFYAQEPSSDEKKYIARDGKTQIRDIRDAIKAIGGTSVLQEIAERALHLKQLSDNLYIFPLGEESLKDKWYNANILKLSLLLGSISKILENDGFTVLQSLSMQRSWGKNNIHDCIKDSVDKKGAGLYDFVVEALADCKFKINS
;
A
#
# COMPACT_ATOMS: atom_id res chain seq x y z
N MET A 1 -17.04 -10.47 -26.01
CA MET A 1 -16.20 -9.80 -24.96
C MET A 1 -15.95 -10.79 -23.83
N SER A 2 -14.76 -10.72 -23.18
CA SER A 2 -14.47 -11.56 -22.02
C SER A 2 -15.40 -11.21 -20.85
N LEU A 3 -15.90 -12.23 -20.14
CA LEU A 3 -16.67 -12.05 -18.91
C LEU A 3 -15.79 -11.71 -17.71
N ILE A 4 -14.49 -12.02 -17.77
CA ILE A 4 -13.52 -11.67 -16.74
C ILE A 4 -12.73 -10.45 -17.21
N ARG A 5 -12.71 -9.41 -16.41
CA ARG A 5 -12.02 -8.14 -16.67
C ARG A 5 -11.06 -7.80 -15.55
N PHE A 6 -10.09 -6.95 -15.84
CA PHE A 6 -9.12 -6.48 -14.85
C PHE A 6 -9.19 -4.97 -14.68
N GLN A 7 -9.11 -4.53 -13.44
CA GLN A 7 -8.79 -3.16 -13.06
C GLN A 7 -7.39 -3.15 -12.46
N ASP A 8 -6.52 -2.28 -12.97
CA ASP A 8 -5.21 -2.04 -12.36
C ASP A 8 -5.40 -1.18 -11.11
N ILE A 9 -5.01 -1.70 -9.96
CA ILE A 9 -5.20 -1.03 -8.68
C ILE A 9 -3.94 -0.25 -8.25
N LEU A 10 -3.35 0.52 -9.20
CA LEU A 10 -2.10 1.25 -9.02
C LEU A 10 -2.01 2.01 -7.69
N ARG A 11 -3.03 2.81 -7.38
CA ARG A 11 -3.10 3.59 -6.14
C ARG A 11 -2.86 2.72 -4.90
N ASP A 12 -3.51 1.55 -4.84
CA ASP A 12 -3.43 0.68 -3.67
C ASP A 12 -2.08 -0.03 -3.56
N GLY A 13 -1.47 -0.44 -4.67
CA GLY A 13 -0.12 -0.99 -4.66
C GLY A 13 0.93 0.00 -4.16
N ILE A 14 0.86 1.24 -4.60
CA ILE A 14 1.72 2.33 -4.11
C ILE A 14 1.47 2.58 -2.61
N GLN A 15 0.21 2.57 -2.18
CA GLN A 15 -0.13 2.75 -0.77
C GLN A 15 0.34 1.58 0.09
N SER A 16 0.06 0.36 -0.32
CA SER A 16 0.26 -0.85 0.49
C SER A 16 1.72 -1.27 0.59
N LEU A 17 2.53 -1.05 -0.46
CA LEU A 17 3.93 -1.45 -0.49
C LEU A 17 4.88 -0.29 -0.21
N LEU A 18 4.57 0.91 -0.70
CA LEU A 18 5.48 2.04 -0.68
C LEU A 18 5.01 3.16 0.27
N GLY A 19 3.97 2.92 1.06
CA GLY A 19 3.43 3.88 2.05
C GLY A 19 3.06 5.24 1.44
N THR A 20 2.68 5.28 0.16
CA THR A 20 2.38 6.52 -0.60
C THR A 20 3.57 7.52 -0.59
N ASN A 21 4.80 7.02 -0.56
CA ASN A 21 5.99 7.88 -0.56
C ASN A 21 6.37 8.44 -1.93
N PRO A 22 6.24 7.69 -3.06
CA PRO A 22 6.54 8.24 -4.37
C PRO A 22 5.65 9.44 -4.70
N SER A 23 6.21 10.43 -5.40
CA SER A 23 5.46 11.52 -6.01
C SER A 23 4.68 11.01 -7.23
N ALA A 24 3.68 11.77 -7.66
CA ALA A 24 2.94 11.47 -8.88
C ALA A 24 3.86 11.37 -10.10
N GLN A 25 4.87 12.24 -10.19
CA GLN A 25 5.83 12.20 -11.28
C GLN A 25 6.68 10.92 -11.27
N GLU A 26 7.19 10.51 -10.10
CA GLU A 26 7.93 9.25 -9.99
C GLU A 26 7.08 8.04 -10.36
N ILE A 27 5.78 8.05 -10.01
CA ILE A 27 4.84 6.97 -10.38
C ILE A 27 4.65 6.95 -11.90
N ILE A 28 4.42 8.10 -12.54
CA ILE A 28 4.25 8.24 -13.99
C ILE A 28 5.51 7.76 -14.73
N ASP A 29 6.67 8.22 -14.30
CA ASP A 29 7.96 7.86 -14.92
C ASP A 29 8.28 6.37 -14.75
N ALA A 30 7.85 5.77 -13.65
CA ALA A 30 8.04 4.33 -13.40
C ALA A 30 7.01 3.45 -14.13
N TYR A 31 5.84 3.99 -14.52
CA TYR A 31 4.77 3.21 -15.15
C TYR A 31 4.31 3.79 -16.50
N PRO A 32 5.22 4.07 -17.44
CA PRO A 32 4.88 4.73 -18.70
C PRO A 32 3.99 3.90 -19.63
N THR A 33 3.97 2.57 -19.49
CA THR A 33 3.21 1.65 -20.35
C THR A 33 1.86 1.19 -19.75
N ALA A 34 1.45 1.73 -18.60
CA ALA A 34 0.22 1.30 -17.91
C ALA A 34 -1.03 1.32 -18.81
N HIS A 35 -1.17 2.37 -19.63
CA HIS A 35 -2.28 2.56 -20.55
C HIS A 35 -2.30 1.60 -21.75
N LEU A 36 -1.20 0.88 -22.01
CA LEU A 36 -1.07 -0.07 -23.11
C LEU A 36 -1.36 -1.52 -22.71
N ILE A 37 -1.48 -1.80 -21.41
CA ILE A 37 -1.59 -3.18 -20.89
C ILE A 37 -2.91 -3.84 -21.30
N GLY A 38 -3.99 -3.08 -21.43
CA GLY A 38 -5.30 -3.61 -21.80
C GLY A 38 -6.19 -3.94 -20.60
N ASN A 39 -5.96 -3.29 -19.45
CA ASN A 39 -6.91 -3.29 -18.33
C ASN A 39 -8.15 -2.46 -18.69
N ASP A 40 -9.33 -2.84 -18.15
CA ASP A 40 -10.58 -2.09 -18.39
C ASP A 40 -10.58 -0.71 -17.70
N SER A 41 -9.89 -0.60 -16.60
CA SER A 41 -9.75 0.65 -15.83
C SER A 41 -8.49 0.63 -14.96
N ILE A 42 -8.16 1.79 -14.43
CA ILE A 42 -7.06 1.98 -13.48
C ILE A 42 -7.55 2.78 -12.27
N GLN A 43 -7.20 2.37 -11.06
CA GLN A 43 -7.47 3.16 -9.86
C GLN A 43 -6.30 4.10 -9.60
N THR A 44 -6.53 5.39 -9.77
CA THR A 44 -5.48 6.43 -9.73
C THR A 44 -5.54 7.30 -8.49
N ALA A 45 -6.67 7.34 -7.80
CA ALA A 45 -6.86 8.23 -6.67
C ALA A 45 -7.61 7.58 -5.51
N GLY A 46 -7.66 8.27 -4.38
CA GLY A 46 -8.39 7.86 -3.19
C GLY A 46 -7.54 7.21 -2.11
N GLY A 47 -8.20 6.52 -1.17
CA GLY A 47 -7.54 5.91 -0.03
C GLY A 47 -6.91 6.96 0.88
N THR A 48 -5.61 6.84 1.14
CA THR A 48 -4.84 7.80 1.95
C THR A 48 -3.95 8.72 1.11
N PHE A 49 -4.09 8.72 -0.23
CA PHE A 49 -3.22 9.53 -1.09
C PHE A 49 -3.30 11.01 -0.75
N PHE A 50 -4.51 11.52 -0.55
CA PHE A 50 -4.76 12.92 -0.28
C PHE A 50 -4.03 13.40 0.99
N ASP A 51 -4.32 12.76 2.13
CA ASP A 51 -3.74 13.18 3.41
C ASP A 51 -2.25 12.85 3.54
N LEU A 52 -1.78 11.78 2.90
CA LEU A 52 -0.35 11.42 2.96
C LEU A 52 0.52 12.31 2.07
N PHE A 53 0.04 12.80 0.93
CA PHE A 53 0.77 13.81 0.17
C PHE A 53 0.92 15.09 0.99
N ALA A 54 -0.16 15.55 1.61
CA ALA A 54 -0.13 16.73 2.48
C ALA A 54 0.83 16.56 3.67
N LYS A 55 0.77 15.43 4.39
CA LYS A 55 1.66 15.12 5.52
C LYS A 55 3.15 15.06 5.13
N LYS A 56 3.45 14.90 3.84
CA LYS A 56 4.81 14.93 3.29
C LYS A 56 5.18 16.32 2.73
N GLY A 57 4.39 17.35 3.03
CA GLY A 57 4.62 18.71 2.58
C GLY A 57 4.45 18.92 1.08
N ARG A 58 3.70 18.03 0.39
CA ARG A 58 3.39 18.15 -1.04
C ARG A 58 2.01 18.75 -1.23
N ASN A 59 1.81 19.44 -2.36
CA ASN A 59 0.47 19.87 -2.75
C ASN A 59 -0.32 18.66 -3.23
N GLU A 60 -1.24 18.19 -2.41
CA GLU A 60 -2.05 16.98 -2.64
C GLU A 60 -2.89 17.08 -3.92
N TRP A 61 -3.40 18.26 -4.24
CA TRP A 61 -4.16 18.47 -5.48
C TRP A 61 -3.29 18.39 -6.73
N GLU A 62 -2.08 18.95 -6.71
CA GLU A 62 -1.15 18.85 -7.84
C GLU A 62 -0.71 17.41 -8.08
N GLU A 63 -0.45 16.66 -7.01
CA GLU A 63 -0.06 15.24 -7.11
C GLU A 63 -1.20 14.40 -7.70
N ILE A 64 -2.43 14.56 -7.19
CA ILE A 64 -3.59 13.81 -7.67
C ILE A 64 -3.96 14.21 -9.11
N GLU A 65 -3.96 15.50 -9.42
CA GLU A 65 -4.25 16.00 -10.74
C GLU A 65 -3.25 15.51 -11.80
N LYS A 66 -1.95 15.47 -11.48
CA LYS A 66 -0.93 14.92 -12.38
C LYS A 66 -1.24 13.46 -12.75
N LEU A 67 -1.56 12.62 -11.76
CA LEU A 67 -1.89 11.22 -12.00
C LEU A 67 -3.15 11.07 -12.85
N ILE A 68 -4.25 11.72 -12.46
CA ILE A 68 -5.53 11.60 -13.16
C ILE A 68 -5.41 12.14 -14.60
N THR A 69 -4.80 13.31 -14.79
CA THR A 69 -4.63 13.94 -16.10
C THR A 69 -3.76 13.10 -17.03
N TYR A 70 -2.69 12.48 -16.50
CA TYR A 70 -1.85 11.58 -17.29
C TYR A 70 -2.67 10.45 -17.89
N PHE A 71 -3.43 9.71 -17.09
CA PHE A 71 -4.22 8.58 -17.56
C PHE A 71 -5.43 9.00 -18.41
N LYS A 72 -6.06 10.13 -18.08
CA LYS A 72 -7.13 10.72 -18.91
C LYS A 72 -6.66 11.04 -20.32
N LYS A 73 -5.46 11.65 -20.46
CA LYS A 73 -4.84 11.96 -21.76
C LYS A 73 -4.63 10.71 -22.62
N HIS A 74 -4.44 9.55 -22.00
CA HIS A 74 -4.27 8.27 -22.68
C HIS A 74 -5.60 7.50 -22.87
N GLY A 75 -6.75 8.12 -22.57
CA GLY A 75 -8.07 7.51 -22.75
C GLY A 75 -8.39 6.36 -21.79
N VAL A 76 -7.67 6.26 -20.67
CA VAL A 76 -7.89 5.20 -19.68
C VAL A 76 -9.05 5.57 -18.76
N LYS A 77 -10.01 4.66 -18.60
CA LYS A 77 -11.09 4.79 -17.62
C LYS A 77 -10.51 4.72 -16.21
N GLN A 78 -10.90 5.64 -15.34
CA GLN A 78 -10.29 5.80 -14.03
C GLN A 78 -11.27 5.62 -12.89
N SER A 79 -10.81 5.01 -11.80
CA SER A 79 -11.56 4.91 -10.56
C SER A 79 -10.83 5.59 -9.40
N ALA A 80 -11.60 5.96 -8.37
CA ALA A 80 -11.12 6.46 -7.10
C ALA A 80 -11.87 5.79 -5.95
N LEU A 81 -11.15 5.54 -4.83
CA LEU A 81 -11.73 4.97 -3.62
C LEU A 81 -11.97 6.06 -2.59
N ILE A 82 -13.19 6.15 -2.04
CA ILE A 82 -13.51 7.06 -0.92
C ILE A 82 -14.25 6.33 0.20
N ARG A 83 -14.09 6.84 1.42
CA ARG A 83 -14.66 6.23 2.63
C ARG A 83 -16.02 6.84 2.98
N GLY A 84 -16.98 6.77 2.05
CA GLY A 84 -18.27 7.39 2.26
C GLY A 84 -18.12 8.87 2.65
N ASP A 85 -18.84 9.30 3.67
CA ASP A 85 -18.79 10.67 4.17
C ASP A 85 -17.52 11.04 4.96
N PHE A 86 -16.64 10.06 5.26
CA PHE A 86 -15.29 10.34 5.77
C PHE A 86 -14.31 10.81 4.68
N LEU A 87 -14.64 10.62 3.40
CA LEU A 87 -13.78 10.92 2.25
C LEU A 87 -12.40 10.24 2.38
N PHE A 88 -11.39 11.00 2.77
CA PHE A 88 -10.00 10.51 2.97
C PHE A 88 -9.57 10.62 4.44
N GLY A 89 -10.37 11.30 5.27
CA GLY A 89 -10.11 11.55 6.67
C GLY A 89 -10.53 10.40 7.60
N TYR A 90 -10.58 10.71 8.88
CA TYR A 90 -10.93 9.80 9.96
C TYR A 90 -12.24 10.18 10.66
N ASP A 91 -12.82 11.33 10.30
CA ASP A 91 -14.08 11.84 10.82
C ASP A 91 -15.06 12.14 9.69
N PRO A 92 -16.38 11.97 9.91
CA PRO A 92 -17.39 12.22 8.90
C PRO A 92 -17.48 13.71 8.51
N GLN A 93 -17.58 13.98 7.22
CA GLN A 93 -17.65 15.32 6.65
C GLN A 93 -19.10 15.75 6.36
N PRO A 94 -19.41 17.05 6.36
CA PRO A 94 -20.71 17.56 5.92
C PRO A 94 -20.86 17.46 4.39
N TYR A 95 -22.11 17.53 3.94
CA TYR A 95 -22.47 17.33 2.54
C TYR A 95 -21.80 18.30 1.56
N ASP A 96 -21.66 19.57 1.93
CA ASP A 96 -20.99 20.58 1.08
C ASP A 96 -19.54 20.21 0.77
N VAL A 97 -18.80 19.65 1.72
CA VAL A 97 -17.42 19.15 1.52
C VAL A 97 -17.43 17.93 0.61
N ILE A 98 -18.32 16.97 0.84
CA ILE A 98 -18.46 15.75 0.03
C ILE A 98 -18.79 16.12 -1.41
N ARG A 99 -19.77 17.01 -1.59
CA ARG A 99 -20.22 17.49 -2.88
C ARG A 99 -19.07 18.10 -3.70
N GLU A 100 -18.37 19.06 -3.14
CA GLU A 100 -17.27 19.73 -3.81
C GLU A 100 -16.13 18.75 -4.16
N MET A 101 -15.83 17.78 -3.27
CA MET A 101 -14.81 16.76 -3.54
C MET A 101 -15.21 15.84 -4.70
N VAL A 102 -16.45 15.39 -4.77
CA VAL A 102 -16.99 14.58 -5.88
C VAL A 102 -16.94 15.37 -7.19
N PHE A 103 -17.32 16.64 -7.16
CA PHE A 103 -17.26 17.50 -8.34
C PHE A 103 -15.83 17.73 -8.83
N GLU A 104 -14.86 17.96 -7.93
CA GLU A 104 -13.45 18.08 -8.33
C GLU A 104 -12.93 16.79 -8.97
N TYR A 105 -13.26 15.63 -8.44
CA TYR A 105 -12.89 14.35 -9.06
C TYR A 105 -13.56 14.13 -10.42
N ALA A 106 -14.83 14.48 -10.56
CA ALA A 106 -15.55 14.39 -11.82
C ALA A 106 -14.94 15.32 -12.89
N LYS A 107 -14.61 16.58 -12.54
CA LYS A 107 -13.92 17.53 -13.40
C LYS A 107 -12.56 17.03 -13.88
N LEU A 108 -11.78 16.42 -12.98
CA LEU A 108 -10.48 15.84 -13.31
C LEU A 108 -10.61 14.65 -14.27
N GLY A 109 -11.69 13.87 -14.18
CA GLY A 109 -11.98 12.76 -15.07
C GLY A 109 -12.01 11.39 -14.41
N ILE A 110 -12.32 11.32 -13.12
CA ILE A 110 -12.69 10.06 -12.47
C ILE A 110 -14.07 9.62 -12.97
N ASN A 111 -14.15 8.39 -13.48
CA ASN A 111 -15.38 7.80 -14.04
C ASN A 111 -16.11 6.91 -13.05
N ILE A 112 -15.38 6.26 -12.10
CA ILE A 112 -15.94 5.33 -11.14
C ILE A 112 -15.51 5.75 -9.74
N LEU A 113 -16.47 6.08 -8.90
CA LEU A 113 -16.23 6.39 -7.50
C LEU A 113 -16.64 5.19 -6.64
N GLN A 114 -15.65 4.49 -6.10
CA GLN A 114 -15.85 3.33 -5.24
C GLN A 114 -16.01 3.82 -3.80
N SER A 115 -17.25 3.90 -3.33
CA SER A 115 -17.56 4.42 -2.00
C SER A 115 -17.79 3.30 -1.01
N PHE A 116 -17.19 3.38 0.19
CA PHE A 116 -17.37 2.39 1.24
C PHE A 116 -17.51 3.00 2.62
N HIS A 117 -18.14 2.24 3.49
CA HIS A 117 -18.06 2.44 4.95
C HIS A 117 -17.60 1.14 5.61
N GLY A 118 -16.62 1.21 6.51
CA GLY A 118 -15.99 0.00 7.06
C GLY A 118 -16.95 -0.94 7.82
N MET A 119 -18.02 -0.41 8.41
CA MET A 119 -19.05 -1.20 9.10
C MET A 119 -20.27 -1.48 8.22
N ASN A 120 -20.19 -1.22 6.91
CA ASN A 120 -21.32 -1.33 5.98
C ASN A 120 -22.56 -0.56 6.47
N ASP A 121 -22.37 0.66 6.98
CA ASP A 121 -23.47 1.53 7.41
C ASP A 121 -23.93 2.38 6.21
N PRO A 122 -25.15 2.19 5.68
CA PRO A 122 -25.62 2.87 4.47
C PRO A 122 -25.74 4.39 4.67
N ARG A 123 -25.98 4.85 5.90
CA ARG A 123 -26.12 6.28 6.21
C ARG A 123 -24.88 7.09 5.83
N ALA A 124 -23.70 6.48 5.94
CA ALA A 124 -22.43 7.09 5.59
C ALA A 124 -22.20 7.23 4.07
N LEU A 125 -23.07 6.67 3.24
CA LEU A 125 -22.94 6.71 1.77
C LEU A 125 -23.94 7.69 1.11
N ILE A 126 -24.93 8.16 1.85
CA ILE A 126 -26.01 9.03 1.35
C ILE A 126 -25.45 10.28 0.67
N GLY A 127 -24.50 10.98 1.32
CA GLY A 127 -23.93 12.20 0.77
C GLY A 127 -23.15 11.98 -0.53
N VAL A 128 -22.42 10.86 -0.60
CA VAL A 128 -21.61 10.54 -1.78
C VAL A 128 -22.49 10.23 -2.99
N ILE A 129 -23.51 9.37 -2.82
CA ILE A 129 -24.38 9.02 -3.94
C ILE A 129 -25.19 10.23 -4.42
N LYS A 130 -25.67 11.07 -3.50
CA LYS A 130 -26.33 12.33 -3.84
C LYS A 130 -25.42 13.25 -4.65
N ALA A 131 -24.18 13.42 -4.23
CA ALA A 131 -23.19 14.24 -4.95
C ALA A 131 -22.85 13.69 -6.35
N VAL A 132 -22.78 12.37 -6.51
CA VAL A 132 -22.59 11.72 -7.81
C VAL A 132 -23.79 11.96 -8.72
N GLN A 133 -25.01 11.80 -8.22
CA GLN A 133 -26.24 12.07 -9.00
C GLN A 133 -26.31 13.54 -9.45
N GLU A 134 -25.95 14.48 -8.57
CA GLU A 134 -25.84 15.90 -8.94
C GLU A 134 -24.76 16.12 -10.02
N ALA A 135 -23.58 15.49 -9.90
CA ALA A 135 -22.53 15.58 -10.90
C ALA A 135 -22.98 15.01 -12.25
N GLN A 136 -23.68 13.87 -12.28
CA GLN A 136 -24.29 13.30 -13.49
C GLN A 136 -25.30 14.25 -14.13
N SER A 137 -26.16 14.88 -13.33
CA SER A 137 -27.14 15.87 -13.80
C SER A 137 -26.46 17.12 -14.38
N ASN A 138 -25.20 17.39 -14.00
CA ASN A 138 -24.38 18.44 -14.57
C ASN A 138 -23.52 17.96 -15.77
N GLY A 139 -23.78 16.76 -16.30
CA GLY A 139 -23.15 16.23 -17.50
C GLY A 139 -21.79 15.55 -17.29
N TYR A 140 -21.37 15.26 -16.05
CA TYR A 140 -20.14 14.53 -15.80
C TYR A 140 -20.32 13.02 -15.97
N ASP A 141 -19.35 12.36 -16.62
CA ASP A 141 -19.29 10.90 -16.77
C ASP A 141 -18.67 10.26 -15.50
N ILE A 142 -19.49 10.14 -14.46
CA ILE A 142 -19.10 9.56 -13.17
C ILE A 142 -20.22 8.67 -12.64
N ILE A 143 -19.87 7.50 -12.11
CA ILE A 143 -20.81 6.62 -11.40
C ILE A 143 -20.31 6.30 -9.98
N ALA A 144 -21.22 6.01 -9.07
CA ALA A 144 -20.88 5.46 -7.77
C ALA A 144 -21.04 3.94 -7.78
N GLN A 145 -19.97 3.21 -7.44
CA GLN A 145 -19.99 1.77 -7.20
C GLN A 145 -20.07 1.53 -5.68
N GLY A 146 -21.10 0.81 -5.23
CA GLY A 146 -21.33 0.55 -3.81
C GLY A 146 -20.38 -0.53 -3.27
N THR A 147 -19.61 -0.22 -2.25
CA THR A 147 -18.65 -1.18 -1.69
C THR A 147 -19.26 -1.94 -0.52
N ILE A 148 -19.21 -3.26 -0.59
CA ILE A 148 -19.50 -4.17 0.52
C ILE A 148 -18.17 -4.62 1.11
N CYS A 149 -17.88 -4.18 2.34
CA CYS A 149 -16.70 -4.66 3.07
C CYS A 149 -16.97 -6.09 3.54
N ILE A 150 -16.13 -7.02 3.09
CA ILE A 150 -16.24 -8.45 3.38
C ILE A 150 -14.98 -8.95 4.05
N GLU A 151 -15.11 -9.70 5.12
CA GLU A 151 -14.01 -10.30 5.87
C GLU A 151 -14.46 -11.57 6.58
N ASP A 152 -13.52 -12.41 7.00
CA ASP A 152 -13.77 -13.48 7.97
C ASP A 152 -13.99 -12.86 9.36
N ASN A 153 -15.23 -12.42 9.58
CA ASN A 153 -15.67 -11.64 10.73
C ASN A 153 -17.09 -12.07 11.12
N PRO A 154 -17.37 -12.35 12.41
CA PRO A 154 -18.69 -12.82 12.83
C PRO A 154 -19.84 -11.83 12.55
N ASN A 155 -19.53 -10.54 12.38
CA ASN A 155 -20.53 -9.54 12.02
C ASN A 155 -20.85 -9.52 10.51
N ILE A 156 -20.05 -10.19 9.66
CA ILE A 156 -20.20 -10.22 8.21
C ILE A 156 -20.78 -11.58 7.79
N THR A 157 -22.04 -11.60 7.44
CA THR A 157 -22.73 -12.81 6.94
C THR A 157 -23.25 -12.58 5.52
N ILE A 158 -23.49 -13.65 4.77
CA ILE A 158 -24.10 -13.56 3.43
C ILE A 158 -25.40 -12.76 3.48
N GLN A 159 -26.27 -13.06 4.45
CA GLN A 159 -27.56 -12.39 4.60
C GLN A 159 -27.41 -10.87 4.81
N LYS A 160 -26.54 -10.44 5.73
CA LYS A 160 -26.29 -9.01 5.98
C LYS A 160 -25.66 -8.32 4.76
N CYS A 161 -24.78 -9.01 4.01
CA CYS A 161 -24.24 -8.46 2.78
C CYS A 161 -25.30 -8.27 1.71
N LEU A 162 -26.27 -9.19 1.60
CA LEU A 162 -27.38 -9.08 0.64
C LEU A 162 -28.39 -8.00 1.05
N GLU A 163 -28.66 -7.85 2.34
CA GLU A 163 -29.50 -6.74 2.86
C GLU A 163 -28.86 -5.39 2.53
N PHE A 164 -27.58 -5.24 2.83
CA PHE A 164 -26.85 -4.02 2.50
C PHE A 164 -26.74 -3.78 0.98
N ALA A 165 -26.63 -4.84 0.16
CA ALA A 165 -26.65 -4.72 -1.29
C ALA A 165 -27.98 -4.15 -1.82
N VAL A 166 -29.12 -4.50 -1.20
CA VAL A 166 -30.42 -3.89 -1.51
C VAL A 166 -30.39 -2.39 -1.26
N GLU A 167 -29.95 -1.99 -0.07
CA GLU A 167 -29.85 -0.58 0.31
C GLU A 167 -28.93 0.22 -0.64
N LEU A 168 -27.81 -0.38 -1.09
CA LEU A 168 -26.91 0.26 -2.06
C LEU A 168 -27.62 0.51 -3.39
N ILE A 169 -28.37 -0.46 -3.91
CA ILE A 169 -29.09 -0.30 -5.19
C ILE A 169 -30.24 0.68 -5.04
N ASP A 170 -30.99 0.61 -3.96
CA ASP A 170 -32.11 1.54 -3.68
C ASP A 170 -31.63 3.00 -3.57
N MET A 171 -30.41 3.22 -3.07
CA MET A 171 -29.78 4.54 -3.06
C MET A 171 -29.31 5.01 -4.45
N GLY A 172 -29.19 4.11 -5.44
CA GLY A 172 -28.77 4.43 -6.82
C GLY A 172 -27.30 4.13 -7.13
N HIS A 173 -26.65 3.24 -6.39
CA HIS A 173 -25.30 2.77 -6.75
C HIS A 173 -25.34 1.89 -8.01
N HIS A 174 -24.27 1.97 -8.82
CA HIS A 174 -24.11 1.22 -10.07
C HIS A 174 -23.16 0.02 -9.84
N GLY A 175 -23.71 -1.09 -9.36
CA GLY A 175 -22.96 -2.32 -9.09
C GLY A 175 -22.25 -2.35 -7.74
N PHE A 176 -21.50 -3.44 -7.54
CA PHE A 176 -20.89 -3.75 -6.25
C PHE A 176 -19.37 -3.83 -6.33
N TYR A 177 -18.72 -3.39 -5.26
CA TYR A 177 -17.29 -3.53 -5.04
C TYR A 177 -17.08 -4.37 -3.78
N LEU A 178 -16.73 -5.66 -3.94
CA LEU A 178 -16.51 -6.59 -2.82
C LEU A 178 -15.09 -6.42 -2.31
N LYS A 179 -14.93 -5.83 -1.11
CA LYS A 179 -13.63 -5.41 -0.61
C LYS A 179 -13.22 -6.15 0.66
N SER A 180 -12.06 -6.83 0.61
CA SER A 180 -11.36 -7.35 1.78
C SER A 180 -9.95 -6.76 1.90
N ALA A 181 -9.75 -5.85 2.86
CA ALA A 181 -8.48 -5.19 3.08
C ALA A 181 -7.51 -6.03 3.92
N SER A 182 -8.01 -6.95 4.75
CA SER A 182 -7.17 -7.91 5.45
C SER A 182 -6.65 -9.02 4.54
N GLY A 183 -7.43 -9.39 3.51
CA GLY A 183 -7.16 -10.56 2.67
C GLY A 183 -7.42 -11.89 3.37
N ARG A 184 -7.97 -11.87 4.60
CA ARG A 184 -8.42 -13.05 5.33
C ARG A 184 -9.88 -13.34 4.96
N LEU A 185 -10.07 -14.14 3.92
CA LEU A 185 -11.38 -14.42 3.37
C LEU A 185 -11.45 -15.88 2.88
N ASP A 186 -12.62 -16.51 3.03
CA ASP A 186 -12.88 -17.83 2.52
C ASP A 186 -13.36 -17.77 1.05
N PRO A 187 -12.70 -18.44 0.10
CA PRO A 187 -13.17 -18.53 -1.28
C PRO A 187 -14.60 -19.05 -1.42
N LYS A 188 -15.04 -19.95 -0.53
CA LYS A 188 -16.43 -20.46 -0.52
C LYS A 188 -17.42 -19.33 -0.19
N PHE A 189 -17.10 -18.47 0.78
CA PHE A 189 -17.91 -17.30 1.10
C PHE A 189 -18.04 -16.38 -0.12
N VAL A 190 -16.92 -16.12 -0.81
CA VAL A 190 -16.91 -15.28 -2.03
C VAL A 190 -17.79 -15.88 -3.12
N TYR A 191 -17.65 -17.18 -3.39
CA TYR A 191 -18.49 -17.86 -4.40
C TYR A 191 -19.98 -17.71 -4.09
N ILE A 192 -20.39 -18.03 -2.85
CA ILE A 192 -21.80 -17.97 -2.44
C ILE A 192 -22.33 -16.53 -2.50
N LEU A 193 -21.58 -15.55 -1.97
CA LEU A 193 -22.01 -14.15 -2.00
C LEU A 193 -22.14 -13.63 -3.43
N THR A 194 -21.13 -13.85 -4.26
CA THR A 194 -21.13 -13.41 -5.67
C THR A 194 -22.26 -14.05 -6.46
N SER A 195 -22.54 -15.34 -6.21
CA SER A 195 -23.66 -16.06 -6.81
C SER A 195 -24.99 -15.41 -6.45
N ASN A 196 -25.24 -15.23 -5.16
CA ASN A 196 -26.49 -14.63 -4.69
C ASN A 196 -26.68 -13.19 -5.15
N LEU A 197 -25.60 -12.41 -5.24
CA LEU A 197 -25.66 -11.05 -5.77
C LEU A 197 -26.09 -11.04 -7.24
N TYR A 198 -25.53 -11.91 -8.10
CA TYR A 198 -25.95 -11.99 -9.50
C TYR A 198 -27.35 -12.58 -9.68
N ASP A 199 -27.76 -13.52 -8.82
CA ASP A 199 -29.12 -14.08 -8.84
C ASP A 199 -30.17 -13.02 -8.47
N LYS A 200 -29.84 -12.13 -7.53
CA LYS A 200 -30.74 -11.06 -7.08
C LYS A 200 -30.64 -9.79 -7.93
N PHE A 201 -29.46 -9.46 -8.45
CA PHE A 201 -29.16 -8.25 -9.20
C PHE A 201 -28.43 -8.58 -10.51
N PRO A 202 -29.09 -9.22 -11.48
CA PRO A 202 -28.44 -9.77 -12.66
C PRO A 202 -27.78 -8.72 -13.56
N ASP A 203 -28.22 -7.48 -13.53
CA ASP A 203 -27.71 -6.41 -14.40
C ASP A 203 -26.59 -5.60 -13.75
N GLN A 204 -26.23 -5.91 -12.50
CA GLN A 204 -25.21 -5.18 -11.78
C GLN A 204 -23.82 -5.78 -12.01
N ASN A 205 -22.83 -4.93 -12.25
CA ASN A 205 -21.44 -5.33 -12.32
C ASN A 205 -20.87 -5.54 -10.91
N ILE A 206 -20.01 -6.57 -10.78
CA ILE A 206 -19.28 -6.83 -9.54
C ILE A 206 -17.79 -6.66 -9.80
N THR A 207 -17.14 -5.91 -8.93
CA THR A 207 -15.67 -5.85 -8.84
C THR A 207 -15.24 -6.51 -7.55
N ILE A 208 -14.19 -7.34 -7.60
CA ILE A 208 -13.63 -7.98 -6.40
C ILE A 208 -12.23 -7.45 -6.11
N HIS A 209 -12.00 -7.08 -4.85
CA HIS A 209 -10.76 -6.55 -4.30
C HIS A 209 -10.38 -7.31 -3.03
N VAL A 210 -9.32 -8.10 -3.10
CA VAL A 210 -8.80 -8.85 -1.95
C VAL A 210 -7.29 -8.70 -1.88
N HIS A 211 -6.77 -8.31 -0.71
CA HIS A 211 -5.34 -8.21 -0.48
C HIS A 211 -4.67 -9.60 -0.43
N SER A 212 -3.43 -9.69 -0.87
CA SER A 212 -2.66 -10.94 -0.95
C SER A 212 -1.94 -11.32 0.34
N THR A 213 -2.16 -10.60 1.43
CA THR A 213 -1.43 -10.72 2.70
C THR A 213 -1.28 -12.17 3.18
N TYR A 214 -2.32 -12.99 2.99
CA TYR A 214 -2.34 -14.40 3.42
C TYR A 214 -2.38 -15.41 2.26
N GLY A 215 -2.11 -14.94 1.03
CA GLY A 215 -2.08 -15.79 -0.17
C GLY A 215 -3.46 -16.29 -0.66
N LYS A 216 -4.57 -15.92 -0.01
CA LYS A 216 -5.92 -16.41 -0.37
C LYS A 216 -6.56 -15.65 -1.55
N ALA A 217 -6.10 -14.44 -1.85
CA ALA A 217 -6.73 -13.58 -2.85
C ALA A 217 -6.90 -14.23 -4.24
N PRO A 218 -5.92 -14.95 -4.82
CA PRO A 218 -6.13 -15.63 -6.10
C PRO A 218 -7.26 -16.66 -6.07
N ALA A 219 -7.39 -17.43 -4.99
CA ALA A 219 -8.48 -18.41 -4.84
C ALA A 219 -9.85 -17.72 -4.71
N CYS A 220 -9.92 -16.59 -3.99
CA CYS A 220 -11.13 -15.76 -3.91
C CYS A 220 -11.53 -15.20 -5.28
N TYR A 221 -10.57 -14.78 -6.09
CA TYR A 221 -10.83 -14.26 -7.43
C TYR A 221 -11.34 -15.35 -8.38
N ILE A 222 -10.74 -16.54 -8.32
CA ILE A 222 -11.24 -17.69 -9.11
C ILE A 222 -12.66 -18.07 -8.66
N ALA A 223 -12.95 -18.08 -7.35
CA ALA A 223 -14.29 -18.35 -6.83
C ALA A 223 -15.33 -17.33 -7.34
N ALA A 224 -14.99 -16.05 -7.38
CA ALA A 224 -15.84 -15.01 -7.97
C ALA A 224 -16.00 -15.20 -9.49
N ALA A 225 -14.94 -15.58 -10.20
CA ALA A 225 -15.00 -15.88 -11.64
C ALA A 225 -15.92 -17.07 -11.93
N MET A 226 -15.87 -18.13 -11.12
CA MET A 226 -16.78 -19.29 -11.24
C MET A 226 -18.23 -18.83 -11.11
N ALA A 227 -18.56 -18.12 -10.04
CA ALA A 227 -19.92 -17.62 -9.80
C ALA A 227 -20.45 -16.75 -10.96
N ALA A 228 -19.57 -15.89 -11.52
CA ALA A 228 -19.92 -15.00 -12.63
C ALA A 228 -20.08 -15.76 -13.96
N THR A 229 -19.11 -16.58 -14.34
CA THR A 229 -19.10 -17.27 -15.65
C THR A 229 -20.18 -18.34 -15.73
N GLU A 230 -20.53 -19.01 -14.64
CA GLU A 230 -21.68 -19.92 -14.57
C GLU A 230 -23.00 -19.24 -14.93
N ARG A 231 -23.11 -17.95 -14.64
CA ARG A 231 -24.30 -17.10 -14.88
C ARG A 231 -24.19 -16.23 -16.12
N GLY A 232 -23.09 -16.34 -16.88
CA GLY A 232 -22.83 -15.49 -18.05
C GLY A 232 -22.68 -14.00 -17.70
N ARG A 233 -22.18 -13.68 -16.51
CA ARG A 233 -22.05 -12.32 -16.00
C ARG A 233 -20.60 -11.81 -16.00
N ILE A 234 -20.43 -10.50 -16.06
CA ILE A 234 -19.13 -9.85 -16.07
C ILE A 234 -18.65 -9.67 -14.63
N ILE A 235 -17.42 -10.11 -14.34
CA ILE A 235 -16.69 -9.87 -13.11
C ILE A 235 -15.42 -9.07 -13.38
N THR A 236 -15.18 -8.03 -12.62
CA THR A 236 -13.90 -7.28 -12.64
C THR A 236 -13.05 -7.68 -11.45
N MET A 237 -11.77 -7.91 -11.65
CA MET A 237 -10.81 -8.26 -10.62
C MET A 237 -9.79 -7.14 -10.47
N ASP A 238 -9.57 -6.70 -9.24
CA ASP A 238 -8.52 -5.76 -8.91
C ASP A 238 -7.17 -6.46 -8.90
N VAL A 239 -6.33 -6.12 -9.83
CA VAL A 239 -5.01 -6.73 -10.02
C VAL A 239 -3.91 -5.67 -10.00
N GLN A 240 -2.70 -6.13 -9.78
CA GLN A 240 -1.53 -5.26 -9.79
C GLN A 240 -0.56 -5.62 -10.90
N HIS A 241 0.18 -4.61 -11.36
CA HIS A 241 1.40 -4.85 -12.11
C HIS A 241 2.33 -5.79 -11.33
N PRO A 242 3.01 -6.79 -11.97
CA PRO A 242 3.83 -7.77 -11.25
C PRO A 242 4.84 -7.15 -10.27
N ALA A 243 5.43 -6.01 -10.61
CA ALA A 243 6.38 -5.29 -9.75
C ALA A 243 5.75 -4.71 -8.46
N LEU A 244 4.45 -4.43 -8.45
CA LEU A 244 3.70 -3.85 -7.33
C LEU A 244 2.70 -4.85 -6.70
N SER A 245 2.82 -6.13 -7.02
CA SER A 245 1.89 -7.16 -6.58
C SER A 245 2.38 -7.96 -5.37
N GLY A 246 1.45 -8.69 -4.77
CA GLY A 246 1.74 -9.60 -3.66
C GLY A 246 1.96 -8.88 -2.33
N SER A 247 2.46 -9.61 -1.33
CA SER A 247 2.66 -9.02 -0.01
C SER A 247 1.34 -8.45 0.55
N THR A 248 1.31 -7.23 1.05
CA THR A 248 0.10 -6.51 1.47
C THR A 248 -0.68 -5.86 0.31
N SER A 249 -0.23 -6.02 -0.94
CA SER A 249 -0.93 -5.56 -2.14
C SER A 249 -1.86 -6.64 -2.69
N GLN A 250 -2.29 -6.50 -3.95
CA GLN A 250 -3.23 -7.43 -4.61
C GLN A 250 -2.50 -8.45 -5.48
N PRO A 251 -3.22 -9.45 -6.03
CA PRO A 251 -2.64 -10.43 -6.94
C PRO A 251 -2.04 -9.81 -8.21
N SER A 252 -0.95 -10.41 -8.67
CA SER A 252 -0.34 -10.03 -9.95
C SER A 252 -1.26 -10.34 -11.13
N MET A 253 -1.42 -9.38 -12.05
CA MET A 253 -2.20 -9.56 -13.27
C MET A 253 -1.71 -10.75 -14.11
N ASN A 254 -0.38 -10.96 -14.24
CA ASN A 254 0.18 -12.08 -14.98
C ASN A 254 -0.15 -13.43 -14.34
N LYS A 255 -0.05 -13.52 -13.01
CA LYS A 255 -0.40 -14.75 -12.28
C LYS A 255 -1.88 -15.05 -12.42
N MET A 256 -2.74 -14.05 -12.33
CA MET A 256 -4.18 -14.22 -12.50
C MET A 256 -4.55 -14.65 -13.91
N VAL A 257 -3.97 -14.04 -14.95
CA VAL A 257 -4.15 -14.53 -16.34
C VAL A 257 -3.72 -15.98 -16.49
N GLY A 258 -2.57 -16.35 -15.90
CA GLY A 258 -2.08 -17.74 -15.93
C GLY A 258 -3.04 -18.72 -15.24
N LEU A 259 -3.55 -18.37 -14.05
CA LEU A 259 -4.52 -19.18 -13.32
C LEU A 259 -5.84 -19.36 -14.11
N ILE A 260 -6.34 -18.28 -14.72
CA ILE A 260 -7.58 -18.30 -15.50
C ILE A 260 -7.38 -19.13 -16.78
N ARG A 261 -6.31 -18.91 -17.55
CA ARG A 261 -6.03 -19.65 -18.80
C ARG A 261 -5.86 -21.15 -18.60
N ASN A 262 -5.27 -21.54 -17.48
CA ASN A 262 -5.01 -22.95 -17.16
C ASN A 262 -6.12 -23.59 -16.31
N HIS A 263 -7.22 -22.89 -16.10
CA HIS A 263 -8.34 -23.43 -15.33
C HIS A 263 -9.00 -24.57 -16.10
N PRO A 264 -9.34 -25.72 -15.44
CA PRO A 264 -9.94 -26.86 -16.12
C PRO A 264 -11.34 -26.59 -16.70
N ASP A 265 -12.08 -25.65 -16.08
CA ASP A 265 -13.40 -25.27 -16.60
C ASP A 265 -13.25 -24.35 -17.81
N LYS A 266 -13.83 -24.82 -18.95
CA LYS A 266 -13.83 -24.05 -20.21
C LYS A 266 -14.54 -22.71 -20.12
N LYS A 267 -15.56 -22.58 -19.27
CA LYS A 267 -16.24 -21.28 -19.05
C LYS A 267 -15.33 -20.23 -18.45
N ILE A 268 -14.34 -20.64 -17.67
CA ILE A 268 -13.36 -19.75 -17.06
C ILE A 268 -12.22 -19.49 -18.05
N ASN A 269 -11.57 -20.54 -18.55
CA ASN A 269 -10.36 -20.37 -19.36
C ASN A 269 -10.61 -19.62 -20.67
N SER A 270 -11.78 -19.79 -21.31
CA SER A 270 -12.14 -19.06 -22.52
C SER A 270 -12.41 -17.55 -22.27
N ASN A 271 -12.58 -17.15 -21.02
CA ASN A 271 -12.80 -15.77 -20.61
C ASN A 271 -11.55 -15.11 -20.02
N ALA A 272 -10.34 -15.67 -20.24
CA ALA A 272 -9.11 -15.07 -19.76
C ALA A 272 -8.87 -13.68 -20.41
N PRO A 273 -8.59 -12.64 -19.62
CA PRO A 273 -8.27 -11.31 -20.14
C PRO A 273 -7.06 -11.36 -21.09
N LYS A 274 -7.10 -10.53 -22.12
CA LYS A 274 -5.99 -10.35 -23.06
C LYS A 274 -5.19 -9.14 -22.63
N LEU A 275 -4.00 -9.37 -22.09
CA LEU A 275 -3.07 -8.31 -21.69
C LEU A 275 -1.88 -8.28 -22.64
N ASP A 276 -1.36 -7.08 -22.88
CA ASP A 276 -0.12 -6.86 -23.61
C ASP A 276 1.09 -7.17 -22.73
N ALA A 277 1.76 -8.29 -23.02
CA ALA A 277 2.94 -8.71 -22.27
C ALA A 277 4.14 -7.79 -22.48
N GLY A 278 4.25 -7.14 -23.65
CA GLY A 278 5.30 -6.16 -23.96
C GLY A 278 5.13 -4.90 -23.10
N ALA A 279 3.89 -4.41 -22.98
CA ALA A 279 3.58 -3.27 -22.12
C ALA A 279 3.87 -3.56 -20.63
N ILE A 280 3.50 -4.76 -20.16
CA ILE A 280 3.82 -5.18 -18.79
C ILE A 280 5.35 -5.22 -18.59
N LYS A 281 6.09 -5.81 -19.52
CA LYS A 281 7.56 -5.89 -19.47
C LYS A 281 8.20 -4.50 -19.54
N GLY A 282 7.61 -3.58 -20.31
CA GLY A 282 8.13 -2.23 -20.53
C GLY A 282 8.27 -1.38 -19.26
N SER A 283 7.40 -1.57 -18.26
CA SER A 283 7.47 -0.88 -16.97
C SER A 283 8.08 -1.72 -15.84
N MET A 284 8.44 -2.98 -16.08
CA MET A 284 8.87 -3.90 -15.03
C MET A 284 10.06 -3.37 -14.23
N ARG A 285 11.09 -2.93 -14.94
CA ARG A 285 12.33 -2.47 -14.32
C ARG A 285 12.15 -1.18 -13.52
N SER A 286 11.48 -0.19 -14.11
CA SER A 286 11.27 1.11 -13.47
C SER A 286 10.41 1.00 -12.22
N LEU A 287 9.35 0.18 -12.27
CA LEU A 287 8.51 -0.09 -11.10
C LEU A 287 9.23 -0.90 -10.01
N PHE A 288 10.07 -1.87 -10.38
CA PHE A 288 10.91 -2.54 -9.39
C PHE A 288 11.92 -1.60 -8.75
N SER A 289 12.54 -0.72 -9.54
CA SER A 289 13.46 0.30 -9.00
C SER A 289 12.73 1.25 -8.06
N LEU A 290 11.50 1.67 -8.40
CA LEU A 290 10.67 2.48 -7.54
C LEU A 290 10.34 1.75 -6.23
N ARG A 291 9.86 0.50 -6.31
CA ARG A 291 9.56 -0.33 -5.14
C ARG A 291 10.78 -0.52 -4.25
N PHE A 292 11.91 -0.78 -4.84
CA PHE A 292 13.16 -0.94 -4.11
C PHE A 292 13.60 0.33 -3.39
N ARG A 293 13.46 1.49 -4.01
CA ARG A 293 13.79 2.79 -3.39
C ARG A 293 13.00 3.02 -2.10
N TYR A 294 11.77 2.56 -2.06
CA TYR A 294 10.85 2.73 -0.93
C TYR A 294 10.63 1.45 -0.11
N ARG A 295 11.52 0.45 -0.22
CA ARG A 295 11.38 -0.87 0.43
C ARG A 295 11.26 -0.83 1.95
N ASP A 296 11.78 0.21 2.60
CA ASP A 296 11.72 0.36 4.06
C ASP A 296 10.29 0.58 4.59
N TYR A 297 9.37 0.91 3.69
CA TYR A 297 7.94 1.00 3.98
C TYR A 297 7.21 -0.32 3.77
N GLU A 298 7.80 -1.27 3.07
CA GLU A 298 7.24 -2.60 2.90
C GLU A 298 7.44 -3.42 4.18
N SER A 299 6.37 -4.09 4.64
CA SER A 299 6.46 -4.96 5.80
C SER A 299 7.34 -6.17 5.50
N SER A 300 8.27 -6.51 6.40
CA SER A 300 9.00 -7.76 6.32
C SER A 300 8.03 -8.92 6.61
N TYR A 301 8.16 -10.01 5.86
CA TYR A 301 7.27 -11.18 5.97
C TYR A 301 8.00 -12.35 6.63
N SER A 302 8.19 -12.30 7.95
CA SER A 302 8.45 -13.52 8.71
C SER A 302 7.15 -14.31 8.87
N SER A 303 7.22 -15.63 8.93
CA SER A 303 6.04 -16.48 9.18
C SER A 303 5.33 -16.11 10.47
N GLU A 304 6.09 -15.70 11.50
CA GLU A 304 5.53 -15.27 12.78
C GLU A 304 4.76 -13.95 12.66
N LEU A 305 5.28 -12.97 11.91
CA LEU A 305 4.58 -11.72 11.67
C LEU A 305 3.30 -11.95 10.89
N VAL A 306 3.36 -12.75 9.82
CA VAL A 306 2.16 -13.10 9.01
C VAL A 306 1.13 -13.83 9.88
N GLY A 307 1.54 -14.73 10.77
CA GLY A 307 0.65 -15.38 11.74
C GLY A 307 -0.02 -14.38 12.67
N ALA A 308 0.75 -13.48 13.28
CA ALA A 308 0.22 -12.45 14.16
C ALA A 308 -0.74 -11.48 13.44
N MET A 309 -0.41 -11.08 12.21
CA MET A 309 -1.29 -10.27 11.36
C MET A 309 -2.59 -11.00 11.03
N HIS A 310 -2.50 -12.31 10.72
CA HIS A 310 -3.68 -13.15 10.43
C HIS A 310 -4.64 -13.19 11.63
N ASP A 311 -4.13 -13.41 12.83
CA ASP A 311 -4.95 -13.49 14.04
C ASP A 311 -5.58 -12.12 14.40
N ALA A 312 -4.86 -11.05 14.12
CA ALA A 312 -5.34 -9.67 14.27
C ALA A 312 -6.24 -9.21 13.11
N ARG A 313 -6.42 -10.00 12.05
CA ARG A 313 -7.09 -9.58 10.80
C ARG A 313 -6.49 -8.29 10.23
N ALA A 314 -5.19 -8.07 10.42
CA ALA A 314 -4.56 -6.81 10.10
C ALA A 314 -4.71 -6.46 8.60
N ALA A 315 -5.12 -5.23 8.33
CA ALA A 315 -5.16 -4.70 6.97
C ALA A 315 -3.74 -4.43 6.46
N GLY A 316 -3.51 -4.66 5.17
CA GLY A 316 -2.28 -4.24 4.52
C GLY A 316 -2.04 -2.74 4.72
N GLY A 317 -0.84 -2.35 5.12
CA GLY A 317 -0.47 -0.95 5.33
C GLY A 317 -0.85 -0.36 6.70
N ALA A 318 -1.56 -1.07 7.58
CA ALA A 318 -1.88 -0.59 8.93
C ALA A 318 -0.62 -0.29 9.77
N SER A 319 0.47 -1.00 9.53
CA SER A 319 1.76 -0.80 10.21
C SER A 319 2.42 0.55 9.91
N ALA A 320 2.14 1.16 8.76
CA ALA A 320 2.69 2.46 8.41
C ALA A 320 2.23 3.56 9.38
N THR A 321 0.99 3.45 9.89
CA THR A 321 0.42 4.41 10.86
C THR A 321 1.15 4.35 12.21
N LEU A 322 1.67 3.20 12.61
CA LEU A 322 2.35 3.03 13.91
C LEU A 322 3.64 3.84 14.01
N LYS A 323 4.38 3.94 12.91
CA LYS A 323 5.62 4.72 12.86
C LYS A 323 5.39 6.23 13.01
N SER A 324 4.16 6.69 12.78
CA SER A 324 3.80 8.11 12.92
C SER A 324 3.41 8.50 14.35
N ILE A 325 3.29 7.56 15.29
CA ILE A 325 2.98 7.86 16.70
C ILE A 325 4.28 8.23 17.41
N PRO A 326 4.42 9.49 17.88
CA PRO A 326 5.68 9.96 18.48
C PRO A 326 6.12 9.10 19.68
N GLY A 327 7.37 8.70 19.69
CA GLY A 327 7.98 7.94 20.79
C GLY A 327 7.49 6.50 20.98
N LEU A 328 6.45 6.07 20.25
CA LEU A 328 5.86 4.73 20.43
C LEU A 328 6.86 3.62 20.11
N VAL A 329 7.47 3.69 18.93
CA VAL A 329 8.42 2.66 18.45
C VAL A 329 9.61 2.57 19.39
N GLU A 330 10.15 3.70 19.82
CA GLU A 330 11.29 3.76 20.75
C GLU A 330 10.93 3.21 22.13
N ASN A 331 9.78 3.60 22.68
CA ASN A 331 9.33 3.11 23.98
C ASN A 331 9.05 1.61 23.96
N LEU A 332 8.34 1.11 22.95
CA LEU A 332 8.10 -0.32 22.80
C LEU A 332 9.40 -1.10 22.52
N GLY A 333 10.31 -0.52 21.72
CA GLY A 333 11.63 -1.09 21.48
C GLY A 333 12.41 -1.32 22.76
N ARG A 334 12.42 -0.35 23.65
CA ARG A 334 13.06 -0.47 24.98
C ARG A 334 12.37 -1.50 25.88
N LEU A 335 11.04 -1.47 25.96
CA LEU A 335 10.26 -2.35 26.84
C LEU A 335 10.24 -3.83 26.40
N LEU A 336 10.33 -4.07 25.09
CA LEU A 336 10.38 -5.41 24.49
C LEU A 336 11.80 -5.91 24.27
N GLY A 337 12.80 -5.05 24.42
CA GLY A 337 14.21 -5.36 24.24
C GLY A 337 14.74 -6.38 25.26
N ARG A 338 15.86 -7.03 24.94
CA ARG A 338 16.56 -8.00 25.79
C ARG A 338 18.05 -7.65 25.86
N ASN A 339 18.68 -7.97 26.96
CA ASN A 339 20.13 -7.78 27.15
C ASN A 339 20.64 -6.37 26.85
N HIS A 340 19.85 -5.34 27.24
CA HIS A 340 20.12 -3.92 26.95
C HIS A 340 20.03 -3.50 25.48
N GLU A 341 19.59 -4.38 24.57
CA GLU A 341 19.32 -4.06 23.18
C GLU A 341 17.84 -3.75 22.96
N MET A 342 17.55 -2.78 22.09
CA MET A 342 16.19 -2.47 21.70
C MET A 342 15.62 -3.58 20.81
N ALA A 343 14.34 -3.90 21.00
CA ALA A 343 13.65 -4.80 20.07
C ALA A 343 13.59 -4.20 18.66
N ASP A 344 13.79 -5.03 17.64
CA ASP A 344 13.65 -4.64 16.25
C ASP A 344 12.17 -4.37 15.88
N TRP A 345 11.98 -3.71 14.74
CA TRP A 345 10.64 -3.36 14.27
C TRP A 345 9.73 -4.57 14.04
N ASN A 346 10.28 -5.69 13.59
CA ASN A 346 9.50 -6.91 13.37
C ASN A 346 8.97 -7.48 14.70
N THR A 347 9.79 -7.52 15.73
CA THR A 347 9.41 -7.94 17.09
C THR A 347 8.32 -7.02 17.66
N ILE A 348 8.46 -5.71 17.49
CA ILE A 348 7.45 -4.72 17.91
C ILE A 348 6.13 -4.94 17.18
N GLN A 349 6.15 -5.12 15.86
CA GLN A 349 4.94 -5.38 15.08
C GLN A 349 4.22 -6.66 15.52
N ILE A 350 4.95 -7.77 15.71
CA ILE A 350 4.38 -9.03 16.18
C ILE A 350 3.68 -8.83 17.52
N ALA A 351 4.31 -8.14 18.47
CA ALA A 351 3.73 -7.88 19.78
C ALA A 351 2.46 -7.02 19.69
N ILE A 352 2.45 -5.99 18.83
CA ILE A 352 1.28 -5.14 18.59
C ILE A 352 0.13 -5.95 17.99
N TYR A 353 0.38 -6.79 16.96
CA TYR A 353 -0.68 -7.59 16.35
C TYR A 353 -1.22 -8.67 17.27
N LYS A 354 -0.37 -9.30 18.10
CA LYS A 354 -0.83 -10.20 19.17
C LYS A 354 -1.75 -9.46 20.16
N MET A 355 -1.42 -8.22 20.52
CA MET A 355 -2.28 -7.37 21.33
C MET A 355 -3.56 -7.00 20.61
N GLN A 356 -3.50 -6.63 19.33
CA GLN A 356 -4.68 -6.29 18.53
C GLN A 356 -5.67 -7.45 18.48
N SER A 357 -5.22 -8.67 18.21
CA SER A 357 -6.07 -9.87 18.25
C SER A 357 -6.80 -10.03 19.59
N LYS A 358 -6.12 -9.69 20.69
CA LYS A 358 -6.71 -9.77 22.04
C LYS A 358 -7.81 -8.72 22.27
N ILE A 359 -7.61 -7.48 21.79
CA ILE A 359 -8.56 -6.38 22.04
C ILE A 359 -9.73 -6.32 21.04
N LEU A 360 -9.61 -6.92 19.86
CA LEU A 360 -10.66 -6.87 18.84
C LEU A 360 -12.02 -7.34 19.34
N LYS A 361 -12.04 -8.41 20.14
CA LYS A 361 -13.28 -8.93 20.76
C LYS A 361 -13.97 -7.87 21.62
N ASN A 362 -13.22 -7.18 22.46
CA ASN A 362 -13.75 -6.15 23.35
C ASN A 362 -14.27 -4.94 22.56
N LEU A 363 -13.71 -4.70 21.37
CA LEU A 363 -14.12 -3.63 20.47
C LEU A 363 -15.30 -4.03 19.56
N GLY A 364 -15.90 -5.21 19.75
CA GLY A 364 -17.04 -5.68 18.96
C GLY A 364 -16.68 -6.15 17.55
N GLU A 365 -15.42 -6.56 17.33
CA GLU A 365 -14.96 -7.11 16.06
C GLU A 365 -15.16 -6.15 14.86
N PRO A 366 -14.68 -4.89 14.91
CA PRO A 366 -14.84 -3.98 13.78
C PRO A 366 -14.08 -4.49 12.56
N THR A 367 -14.65 -4.29 11.37
CA THR A 367 -14.02 -4.65 10.10
C THR A 367 -12.68 -3.93 9.94
N GLN A 368 -11.64 -4.67 9.56
CA GLN A 368 -10.28 -4.14 9.50
C GLN A 368 -10.00 -3.40 8.19
N VAL A 369 -10.76 -2.34 7.96
CA VAL A 369 -10.55 -1.34 6.90
C VAL A 369 -10.39 0.04 7.54
N THR A 370 -9.78 0.99 6.84
CA THR A 370 -9.64 2.37 7.36
C THR A 370 -11.03 3.03 7.51
N PRO A 371 -11.31 3.74 8.62
CA PRO A 371 -10.37 4.14 9.68
C PRO A 371 -10.14 3.07 10.77
N TYR A 372 -10.99 2.05 10.87
CA TYR A 372 -11.00 1.09 11.99
C TYR A 372 -9.70 0.32 12.13
N ALA A 373 -9.09 -0.12 11.01
CA ALA A 373 -7.80 -0.82 11.05
C ALA A 373 -6.70 0.03 11.72
N ALA A 374 -6.59 1.30 11.36
CA ALA A 374 -5.62 2.21 11.96
C ALA A 374 -5.93 2.45 13.45
N ASN A 375 -7.21 2.65 13.78
CA ASN A 375 -7.66 2.92 15.14
C ASN A 375 -7.43 1.72 16.07
N THR A 376 -7.76 0.50 15.62
CA THR A 376 -7.55 -0.73 16.42
C THR A 376 -6.07 -1.04 16.58
N THR A 377 -5.25 -0.82 15.54
CA THR A 377 -3.80 -1.02 15.62
C THR A 377 -3.15 0.02 16.53
N GLY A 378 -3.59 1.30 16.49
CA GLY A 378 -3.16 2.34 17.41
C GLY A 378 -3.54 2.04 18.86
N GLN A 379 -4.77 1.59 19.11
CA GLN A 379 -5.20 1.16 20.45
C GLN A 379 -4.38 -0.04 20.94
N ALA A 380 -4.10 -1.02 20.07
CA ALA A 380 -3.30 -2.18 20.43
C ALA A 380 -1.89 -1.77 20.87
N ALA A 381 -1.27 -0.85 20.16
CA ALA A 381 0.06 -0.35 20.49
C ALA A 381 0.09 0.37 21.83
N ILE A 382 -0.88 1.25 22.11
CA ILE A 382 -1.02 1.95 23.38
C ILE A 382 -1.34 0.96 24.52
N SER A 383 -2.24 0.02 24.28
CA SER A 383 -2.58 -1.02 25.26
C SER A 383 -1.40 -1.92 25.60
N LEU A 384 -0.59 -2.28 24.60
CA LEU A 384 0.65 -3.03 24.81
C LEU A 384 1.63 -2.25 25.67
N TRP A 385 1.84 -0.98 25.36
CA TRP A 385 2.70 -0.10 26.14
C TRP A 385 2.27 -0.05 27.61
N HIS A 386 0.97 0.20 27.86
CA HIS A 386 0.45 0.26 29.23
C HIS A 386 0.62 -1.07 29.97
N GLN A 387 0.34 -2.21 29.33
CA GLN A 387 0.54 -3.52 29.98
C GLN A 387 2.00 -3.78 30.32
N LEU A 388 2.95 -3.40 29.47
CA LEU A 388 4.38 -3.55 29.74
C LEU A 388 4.86 -2.66 30.90
N GLU A 389 4.16 -1.56 31.17
CA GLU A 389 4.40 -0.68 32.32
C GLU A 389 3.59 -1.07 33.56
N GLY A 390 2.86 -2.19 33.53
CA GLY A 390 2.05 -2.66 34.66
C GLY A 390 0.73 -1.91 34.86
N ARG A 391 0.26 -1.17 33.84
CA ARG A 391 -1.02 -0.45 33.86
C ARG A 391 -2.15 -1.27 33.28
N ASP A 392 -3.40 -0.83 33.49
CA ASP A 392 -4.58 -1.45 32.88
C ASP A 392 -4.54 -1.42 31.35
N LEU A 393 -5.07 -2.48 30.71
CA LEU A 393 -5.11 -2.66 29.26
C LEU A 393 -5.65 -1.44 28.50
N TYR A 394 -6.67 -0.81 29.04
CA TYR A 394 -7.32 0.37 28.51
C TYR A 394 -7.10 1.61 29.38
N TYR A 395 -5.90 1.74 29.99
CA TYR A 395 -5.59 2.92 30.80
C TYR A 395 -5.87 4.22 30.03
N THR A 396 -5.46 4.29 28.77
CA THR A 396 -5.84 5.35 27.82
C THR A 396 -6.55 4.74 26.61
N LEU A 397 -7.51 5.46 26.05
CA LEU A 397 -8.14 5.10 24.78
C LEU A 397 -7.56 5.95 23.65
N TYR A 398 -7.30 5.31 22.50
CA TYR A 398 -6.87 5.99 21.29
C TYR A 398 -8.00 6.90 20.76
N PRO A 399 -7.73 8.13 20.31
CA PRO A 399 -8.78 9.09 19.94
C PRO A 399 -9.82 8.55 18.95
N GLY A 400 -9.37 7.85 17.88
CA GLY A 400 -10.29 7.24 16.92
C GLY A 400 -11.12 6.10 17.50
N ILE A 401 -10.63 5.40 18.52
CA ILE A 401 -11.41 4.39 19.26
C ILE A 401 -12.49 5.07 20.13
N ILE A 402 -12.19 6.21 20.73
CA ILE A 402 -13.19 6.97 21.50
C ILE A 402 -14.34 7.36 20.59
N ASN A 403 -14.06 7.94 19.40
CA ASN A 403 -15.09 8.33 18.44
C ASN A 403 -15.93 7.14 17.97
N TYR A 404 -15.30 5.99 17.74
CA TYR A 404 -16.00 4.75 17.41
C TYR A 404 -16.93 4.28 18.54
N LEU A 405 -16.41 4.23 19.78
CA LEU A 405 -17.15 3.75 20.96
C LEU A 405 -18.35 4.63 21.33
N VAL A 406 -18.29 5.93 21.06
CA VAL A 406 -19.44 6.84 21.32
C VAL A 406 -20.45 6.91 20.17
N GLY A 407 -20.20 6.24 19.03
CA GLY A 407 -21.16 6.17 17.91
C GLY A 407 -20.94 7.17 16.79
N LEU A 408 -19.93 8.03 16.86
CA LEU A 408 -19.62 9.02 15.80
C LEU A 408 -19.23 8.38 14.46
N HIS A 409 -18.80 7.13 14.49
CA HIS A 409 -18.38 6.38 13.30
C HIS A 409 -19.47 5.43 12.76
N GLY A 410 -20.73 5.60 13.16
CA GLY A 410 -21.84 4.78 12.72
C GLY A 410 -22.31 3.77 13.76
N LYS A 411 -22.97 2.72 13.32
CA LYS A 411 -23.60 1.73 14.20
C LYS A 411 -22.57 1.00 15.07
N ILE A 412 -22.76 1.06 16.38
CA ILE A 412 -21.95 0.33 17.36
C ILE A 412 -22.40 -1.14 17.37
N PRO A 413 -21.49 -2.14 17.20
CA PRO A 413 -21.85 -3.55 17.33
C PRO A 413 -22.39 -3.90 18.71
N GLU A 414 -23.39 -4.78 18.78
CA GLU A 414 -23.97 -5.21 20.06
C GLU A 414 -22.98 -5.99 20.94
N SER A 415 -22.01 -6.64 20.31
CA SER A 415 -20.95 -7.45 20.96
C SER A 415 -19.86 -6.63 21.64
N ILE A 416 -19.91 -5.29 21.55
CA ILE A 416 -18.89 -4.42 22.13
C ILE A 416 -18.92 -4.44 23.66
N ASP A 417 -17.77 -4.33 24.28
CA ASP A 417 -17.66 -4.22 25.74
C ASP A 417 -18.30 -2.90 26.22
N LYS A 418 -19.40 -3.01 26.93
CA LYS A 418 -20.16 -1.88 27.47
C LYS A 418 -19.35 -1.04 28.48
N ALA A 419 -18.35 -1.62 29.14
CA ALA A 419 -17.47 -0.88 30.05
C ALA A 419 -16.58 0.10 29.26
N LEU A 420 -16.10 -0.30 28.07
CA LEU A 420 -15.34 0.59 27.18
C LEU A 420 -16.20 1.73 26.65
N VAL A 421 -17.46 1.45 26.29
CA VAL A 421 -18.40 2.49 25.86
C VAL A 421 -18.63 3.52 26.97
N LYS A 422 -18.88 3.06 28.21
CA LYS A 422 -19.01 3.95 29.38
C LYS A 422 -17.76 4.78 29.61
N LYS A 423 -16.58 4.18 29.45
CA LYS A 423 -15.31 4.89 29.59
C LYS A 423 -15.14 5.97 28.53
N ALA A 424 -15.47 5.68 27.26
CA ALA A 424 -15.39 6.63 26.17
C ALA A 424 -16.36 7.81 26.36
N ILE A 425 -17.60 7.53 26.77
CA ILE A 425 -18.60 8.55 27.15
C ILE A 425 -18.05 9.50 28.22
N LYS A 426 -17.46 8.93 29.28
CA LYS A 426 -16.84 9.73 30.35
C LYS A 426 -15.66 10.56 29.84
N VAL A 427 -14.80 10.01 28.99
CA VAL A 427 -13.65 10.75 28.42
C VAL A 427 -14.10 11.92 27.56
N LYS A 428 -15.19 11.76 26.80
CA LYS A 428 -15.78 12.82 25.97
C LYS A 428 -16.70 13.77 26.75
N ASN A 429 -16.94 13.52 28.03
CA ASN A 429 -17.89 14.28 28.87
C ASN A 429 -19.31 14.32 28.27
N LEU A 430 -19.78 13.17 27.82
CA LEU A 430 -21.12 12.97 27.27
C LEU A 430 -22.03 12.30 28.28
N ASP A 431 -23.35 12.46 28.14
CA ASP A 431 -24.35 11.78 28.96
C ASP A 431 -24.67 10.37 28.42
N ARG A 432 -24.55 10.18 27.10
CA ARG A 432 -24.88 8.93 26.38
C ARG A 432 -24.02 8.81 25.11
N THR A 433 -24.16 7.70 24.39
CA THR A 433 -23.64 7.57 23.03
C THR A 433 -24.30 8.58 22.10
N GLU A 434 -23.54 9.08 21.14
CA GLU A 434 -24.05 9.99 20.12
C GLU A 434 -24.77 9.22 19.02
N GLU A 435 -25.76 9.84 18.41
CA GLU A 435 -26.35 9.34 17.19
C GLU A 435 -25.48 9.74 16.00
N TYR A 436 -25.36 8.82 15.04
CA TYR A 436 -24.67 9.12 13.80
C TYR A 436 -25.47 10.13 12.99
N ILE A 437 -24.90 11.31 12.81
CA ILE A 437 -25.51 12.37 12.01
C ILE A 437 -25.09 12.15 10.54
N ILE A 438 -26.04 11.98 9.65
CA ILE A 438 -25.77 11.85 8.21
C ILE A 438 -25.21 13.16 7.66
N SER A 439 -24.41 13.06 6.61
CA SER A 439 -23.69 14.22 6.06
C SER A 439 -24.59 15.37 5.62
N THR A 440 -25.80 15.09 5.15
CA THR A 440 -26.78 16.12 4.74
C THR A 440 -27.35 16.93 5.89
N ASP A 441 -27.28 16.42 7.12
CA ASP A 441 -27.81 17.08 8.33
C ASP A 441 -26.70 17.76 9.13
N ARG A 442 -25.45 17.63 8.70
CA ARG A 442 -24.31 18.32 9.30
C ARG A 442 -24.24 19.77 8.86
N PRO A 443 -23.85 20.70 9.75
CA PRO A 443 -23.58 22.09 9.36
C PRO A 443 -22.54 22.17 8.25
N ASN A 444 -22.75 23.06 7.29
CA ASN A 444 -21.83 23.30 6.20
C ASN A 444 -20.45 23.79 6.71
N ALA A 445 -19.37 23.21 6.18
CA ALA A 445 -17.99 23.56 6.56
C ALA A 445 -17.28 24.47 5.54
N MET A 446 -17.68 24.43 4.27
CA MET A 446 -17.02 25.23 3.23
C MET A 446 -17.10 26.75 3.45
N PRO A 447 -18.23 27.34 3.94
CA PRO A 447 -18.28 28.76 4.28
C PRO A 447 -17.29 29.14 5.39
N LEU A 448 -17.21 28.32 6.44
CA LEU A 448 -16.27 28.54 7.56
C LEU A 448 -14.82 28.42 7.07
N ALA A 449 -14.50 27.44 6.24
CA ALA A 449 -13.16 27.29 5.64
C ALA A 449 -12.78 28.50 4.82
N LYS A 450 -13.74 29.07 4.06
CA LYS A 450 -13.51 30.30 3.31
C LYS A 450 -13.16 31.48 4.22
N GLU A 451 -13.91 31.65 5.32
CA GLU A 451 -13.66 32.73 6.30
C GLU A 451 -12.29 32.59 6.95
N ILE A 452 -11.92 31.38 7.39
CA ILE A 452 -10.61 31.08 7.99
C ILE A 452 -9.47 31.45 7.02
N LEU A 453 -9.59 31.05 5.75
CA LEU A 453 -8.59 31.35 4.73
C LEU A 453 -8.50 32.85 4.43
N ILE A 454 -9.62 33.57 4.41
CA ILE A 454 -9.62 35.04 4.23
C ILE A 454 -8.95 35.72 5.41
N GLN A 455 -9.24 35.31 6.64
CA GLN A 455 -8.59 35.82 7.85
C GLN A 455 -7.08 35.56 7.86
N ALA A 456 -6.65 34.41 7.28
CA ALA A 456 -5.25 34.08 7.08
C ALA A 456 -4.58 34.82 5.91
N GLY A 457 -5.29 35.75 5.23
CA GLY A 457 -4.76 36.61 4.17
C GLY A 457 -4.99 36.12 2.75
N VAL A 458 -5.77 35.06 2.54
CA VAL A 458 -6.12 34.55 1.22
C VAL A 458 -7.27 35.38 0.63
N LYS A 459 -7.01 36.23 -0.34
CA LYS A 459 -8.03 37.15 -0.87
C LYS A 459 -9.25 36.46 -1.50
N ASN A 460 -9.03 35.40 -2.29
CA ASN A 460 -10.07 34.66 -3.00
C ASN A 460 -9.82 33.14 -2.89
N PRO A 461 -10.20 32.50 -1.78
CA PRO A 461 -9.99 31.07 -1.61
C PRO A 461 -10.69 30.24 -2.69
N THR A 462 -9.95 29.36 -3.34
CA THR A 462 -10.51 28.40 -4.31
C THR A 462 -11.17 27.23 -3.60
N THR A 463 -12.04 26.50 -4.31
CA THR A 463 -12.67 25.27 -3.80
C THR A 463 -11.64 24.28 -3.27
N ARG A 464 -10.54 24.06 -3.99
CA ARG A 464 -9.48 23.14 -3.58
C ARG A 464 -8.77 23.59 -2.32
N GLN A 465 -8.50 24.87 -2.15
CA GLN A 465 -7.92 25.41 -0.92
C GLN A 465 -8.85 25.24 0.28
N MET A 466 -10.14 25.47 0.09
CA MET A 466 -11.15 25.24 1.13
C MET A 466 -11.26 23.75 1.48
N LEU A 467 -11.29 22.86 0.48
CA LEU A 467 -11.27 21.41 0.71
C LEU A 467 -10.03 20.95 1.46
N SER A 468 -8.84 21.43 1.08
CA SER A 468 -7.60 21.12 1.81
C SER A 468 -7.64 21.61 3.25
N SER A 469 -8.14 22.84 3.48
CA SER A 469 -8.29 23.41 4.83
C SER A 469 -9.19 22.54 5.73
N VAL A 470 -10.31 22.02 5.19
CA VAL A 470 -11.23 21.16 5.94
C VAL A 470 -10.66 19.75 6.15
N LEU A 471 -10.14 19.14 5.07
CA LEU A 471 -9.79 17.71 5.07
C LEU A 471 -8.43 17.42 5.71
N ILE A 472 -7.48 18.34 5.59
CA ILE A 472 -6.15 18.22 6.21
C ILE A 472 -6.18 18.78 7.62
N GLY A 473 -6.94 19.86 7.86
CA GLY A 473 -7.04 20.51 9.16
C GLY A 473 -5.77 21.25 9.60
N ASP A 474 -4.79 21.37 8.72
CA ASP A 474 -3.53 22.08 8.94
C ASP A 474 -3.48 23.33 8.06
N LEU A 475 -3.81 24.47 8.65
CA LEU A 475 -3.82 25.77 7.96
C LEU A 475 -2.42 26.16 7.47
N ASP A 476 -1.38 25.88 8.23
CA ASP A 476 0.00 26.21 7.87
C ASP A 476 0.44 25.44 6.63
N HIS A 477 0.07 24.16 6.53
CA HIS A 477 0.30 23.36 5.33
C HIS A 477 -0.42 24.00 4.12
N VAL A 478 -1.71 24.31 4.24
CA VAL A 478 -2.50 24.92 3.16
C VAL A 478 -1.86 26.24 2.71
N LEU A 479 -1.48 27.10 3.65
CA LEU A 479 -0.83 28.36 3.32
C LEU A 479 0.55 28.15 2.68
N GLN A 480 1.33 27.17 3.15
CA GLN A 480 2.63 26.86 2.57
C GLN A 480 2.53 26.33 1.14
N CYS A 481 1.63 25.41 0.88
CA CYS A 481 1.44 24.82 -0.45
C CYS A 481 0.97 25.84 -1.49
N TYR A 482 0.12 26.79 -1.10
CA TYR A 482 -0.53 27.70 -2.04
C TYR A 482 0.07 29.13 -2.09
N PHE A 483 0.91 29.52 -1.13
CA PHE A 483 1.43 30.89 -1.03
C PHE A 483 2.95 31.01 -0.96
N LYS A 484 3.67 29.95 -0.66
CA LYS A 484 5.13 29.94 -0.79
C LYS A 484 5.53 29.55 -2.20
N THR A 485 5.67 30.60 -3.00
CA THR A 485 6.35 30.64 -4.28
C THR A 485 7.47 29.61 -4.48
N ASN A 486 7.36 28.83 -5.55
CA ASN A 486 8.42 28.37 -6.47
C ASN A 486 9.82 28.03 -5.93
N LYS A 487 9.94 27.40 -4.77
CA LYS A 487 11.06 26.47 -4.57
C LYS A 487 10.49 25.08 -4.80
N PRO A 488 11.03 24.29 -5.75
CA PRO A 488 10.74 22.87 -5.76
C PRO A 488 11.08 22.37 -4.36
N GLN A 489 10.07 21.93 -3.60
CA GLN A 489 10.34 21.20 -2.38
C GLN A 489 11.21 20.02 -2.82
N GLN A 490 12.45 19.99 -2.33
CA GLN A 490 13.26 18.80 -2.42
C GLN A 490 12.37 17.65 -1.93
N ALA A 491 12.36 16.56 -2.69
CA ALA A 491 11.75 15.33 -2.21
C ALA A 491 12.19 15.16 -0.75
N PRO A 492 11.27 14.77 0.17
CA PRO A 492 11.64 14.61 1.57
C PRO A 492 12.94 13.80 1.58
N GLU A 493 13.93 14.31 2.31
CA GLU A 493 15.19 13.58 2.47
C GLU A 493 14.84 12.15 2.81
N LEU A 494 15.38 11.24 2.01
CA LEU A 494 15.18 9.81 2.24
C LEU A 494 15.53 9.54 3.70
N PRO A 495 14.64 8.95 4.50
CA PRO A 495 14.94 8.74 5.89
C PRO A 495 16.22 7.92 5.98
N PHE A 496 17.23 8.49 6.60
CA PHE A 496 18.46 7.87 7.08
C PHE A 496 19.55 7.50 6.07
N TYR A 497 19.30 7.31 4.78
CA TYR A 497 20.32 6.86 3.82
C TYR A 497 20.76 7.91 2.81
N ALA A 498 20.26 9.12 2.90
CA ALA A 498 20.62 10.26 2.04
C ALA A 498 21.18 11.46 2.83
N GLN A 499 21.67 11.25 4.04
CA GLN A 499 22.58 12.23 4.63
C GLN A 499 23.85 12.21 3.80
N GLU A 500 24.25 13.37 3.26
CA GLU A 500 25.59 13.51 2.74
C GLU A 500 26.58 13.00 3.81
N PRO A 501 27.58 12.22 3.42
CA PRO A 501 28.55 11.71 4.36
C PRO A 501 29.10 12.85 5.21
N SER A 502 29.09 12.66 6.53
CA SER A 502 29.79 13.59 7.41
C SER A 502 31.23 13.71 6.94
N SER A 503 31.86 14.87 7.17
CA SER A 503 33.23 15.18 6.73
C SER A 503 34.30 14.15 7.12
N ASP A 504 33.94 13.17 7.97
CA ASP A 504 34.80 12.08 8.44
C ASP A 504 34.57 10.74 7.70
N GLU A 505 33.63 10.63 6.74
CA GLU A 505 33.48 9.42 5.95
C GLU A 505 34.68 9.23 5.01
N LYS A 506 35.35 8.08 5.17
CA LYS A 506 36.50 7.69 4.34
C LYS A 506 36.10 7.68 2.87
N LYS A 507 36.69 8.57 2.10
CA LYS A 507 36.54 8.61 0.65
C LYS A 507 37.17 7.36 0.05
N TYR A 508 36.37 6.59 -0.68
CA TYR A 508 36.90 5.46 -1.44
C TYR A 508 37.54 5.99 -2.72
N ILE A 509 38.80 5.65 -2.92
CA ILE A 509 39.62 6.10 -4.06
C ILE A 509 40.07 4.85 -4.80
N ALA A 510 39.87 4.84 -6.11
CA ALA A 510 40.36 3.76 -6.97
C ALA A 510 41.90 3.62 -6.94
N ARG A 511 42.41 2.50 -7.46
CA ARG A 511 43.88 2.22 -7.49
C ARG A 511 44.70 3.31 -8.15
N ASP A 512 44.12 4.06 -9.10
CA ASP A 512 44.79 5.20 -9.74
C ASP A 512 45.10 6.35 -8.77
N GLY A 513 44.61 6.27 -7.53
CA GLY A 513 44.81 7.27 -6.49
C GLY A 513 44.05 8.59 -6.72
N LYS A 514 43.22 8.67 -7.77
CA LYS A 514 42.57 9.90 -8.23
C LYS A 514 41.05 9.74 -8.36
N THR A 515 40.56 8.59 -8.82
CA THR A 515 39.15 8.37 -9.08
C THR A 515 38.39 8.14 -7.77
N GLN A 516 37.51 9.05 -7.43
CA GLN A 516 36.64 8.90 -6.28
C GLN A 516 35.45 8.02 -6.66
N ILE A 517 35.22 6.96 -5.88
CA ILE A 517 34.07 6.08 -6.06
C ILE A 517 32.88 6.64 -5.28
N ARG A 518 31.87 7.13 -6.00
CA ARG A 518 30.66 7.76 -5.45
C ARG A 518 29.41 6.94 -5.68
N ASP A 519 29.44 6.14 -6.74
CA ASP A 519 28.32 5.32 -7.16
C ASP A 519 28.81 4.04 -7.87
N ILE A 520 27.85 3.20 -8.26
CA ILE A 520 28.16 1.95 -8.94
C ILE A 520 28.89 2.14 -10.27
N ARG A 521 28.72 3.26 -10.97
CA ARG A 521 29.37 3.53 -12.25
C ARG A 521 30.87 3.78 -12.03
N ASP A 522 31.20 4.50 -10.96
CA ASP A 522 32.58 4.72 -10.56
C ASP A 522 33.21 3.39 -10.12
N ALA A 523 32.49 2.54 -9.39
CA ALA A 523 32.92 1.19 -9.04
C ALA A 523 33.17 0.31 -10.28
N ILE A 524 32.26 0.37 -11.27
CA ILE A 524 32.39 -0.33 -12.54
C ILE A 524 33.65 0.09 -13.30
N LYS A 525 33.91 1.39 -13.39
CA LYS A 525 35.14 1.90 -14.02
C LYS A 525 36.39 1.43 -13.29
N ALA A 526 36.35 1.42 -11.96
CA ALA A 526 37.47 1.02 -11.13
C ALA A 526 37.87 -0.45 -11.29
N ILE A 527 36.91 -1.34 -11.59
CA ILE A 527 37.19 -2.78 -11.80
C ILE A 527 37.45 -3.16 -13.27
N GLY A 528 37.63 -2.20 -14.17
CA GLY A 528 37.98 -2.48 -15.55
C GLY A 528 36.87 -2.29 -16.59
N GLY A 529 35.73 -1.71 -16.18
CA GLY A 529 34.67 -1.31 -17.09
C GLY A 529 33.62 -2.38 -17.41
N THR A 530 32.81 -2.12 -18.42
CA THR A 530 31.61 -2.93 -18.76
C THR A 530 31.92 -4.34 -19.26
N SER A 531 33.10 -4.56 -19.88
CA SER A 531 33.50 -5.91 -20.35
C SER A 531 33.70 -6.89 -19.18
N VAL A 532 34.30 -6.43 -18.10
CA VAL A 532 34.47 -7.23 -16.88
C VAL A 532 33.14 -7.51 -16.20
N LEU A 533 32.23 -6.53 -16.22
CA LEU A 533 30.89 -6.72 -15.74
C LEU A 533 30.11 -7.79 -16.51
N GLN A 534 30.25 -7.80 -17.82
CA GLN A 534 29.56 -8.77 -18.66
C GLN A 534 30.04 -10.19 -18.35
N GLU A 535 31.34 -10.39 -18.19
CA GLU A 535 31.91 -11.68 -17.81
C GLU A 535 31.41 -12.14 -16.43
N ILE A 536 31.38 -11.23 -15.43
CA ILE A 536 30.86 -11.52 -14.10
C ILE A 536 29.36 -11.87 -14.17
N ALA A 537 28.57 -11.14 -14.97
CA ALA A 537 27.15 -11.37 -15.13
C ALA A 537 26.84 -12.72 -15.79
N GLU A 538 27.60 -13.09 -16.85
CA GLU A 538 27.42 -14.37 -17.54
C GLU A 538 27.75 -15.56 -16.63
N ARG A 539 28.80 -15.47 -15.84
CA ARG A 539 29.15 -16.51 -14.86
C ARG A 539 28.17 -16.57 -13.67
N ALA A 540 27.61 -15.45 -13.28
CA ALA A 540 26.59 -15.42 -12.23
C ALA A 540 25.25 -16.03 -12.66
N LEU A 541 24.89 -15.98 -13.94
CA LEU A 541 23.74 -16.68 -14.48
C LEU A 541 23.85 -18.20 -14.30
N HIS A 542 25.04 -18.75 -14.44
CA HIS A 542 25.29 -20.17 -14.16
C HIS A 542 25.10 -20.54 -12.68
N LEU A 543 25.41 -19.63 -11.75
CA LEU A 543 25.20 -19.85 -10.32
C LEU A 543 23.71 -19.80 -9.93
N LYS A 544 22.90 -19.02 -10.66
CA LYS A 544 21.44 -18.97 -10.45
C LYS A 544 20.74 -20.29 -10.74
N GLN A 545 21.21 -21.03 -11.75
CA GLN A 545 20.61 -22.33 -12.13
C GLN A 545 20.81 -23.42 -11.07
N LEU A 546 21.55 -23.14 -10.03
CA LEU A 546 22.08 -24.12 -9.09
C LEU A 546 21.64 -23.95 -7.65
N SER A 547 20.91 -22.91 -7.34
CA SER A 547 20.33 -22.71 -6.01
C SER A 547 18.90 -22.17 -6.13
N ASP A 548 17.94 -23.06 -6.01
CA ASP A 548 16.51 -22.73 -5.98
C ASP A 548 16.12 -21.79 -4.82
N ASN A 549 17.07 -21.49 -3.95
CA ASN A 549 16.89 -20.64 -2.77
C ASN A 549 17.51 -19.24 -2.90
N LEU A 550 18.15 -18.91 -4.03
CA LEU A 550 18.67 -17.57 -4.27
C LEU A 550 17.55 -16.70 -4.88
N TYR A 551 16.83 -15.97 -4.06
CA TYR A 551 15.96 -14.90 -4.51
C TYR A 551 16.82 -13.77 -5.09
N ILE A 552 17.18 -13.93 -6.34
CA ILE A 552 17.57 -12.81 -7.18
C ILE A 552 16.26 -12.26 -7.71
N PHE A 553 15.98 -10.99 -7.47
CA PHE A 553 14.88 -10.34 -8.15
C PHE A 553 15.05 -10.61 -9.65
N PRO A 554 14.01 -11.13 -10.34
CA PRO A 554 14.08 -11.37 -11.77
C PRO A 554 14.01 -10.03 -12.48
N LEU A 555 15.13 -9.36 -12.51
CA LEU A 555 15.39 -8.35 -13.51
C LEU A 555 15.53 -9.13 -14.81
N GLY A 556 14.89 -8.69 -15.88
CA GLY A 556 14.90 -9.40 -17.16
C GLY A 556 16.34 -9.72 -17.59
N GLU A 557 16.53 -10.76 -18.43
CA GLU A 557 17.85 -11.21 -18.87
C GLU A 557 18.75 -10.08 -19.41
N GLU A 558 18.18 -9.06 -20.06
CA GLU A 558 18.92 -7.89 -20.55
C GLU A 558 19.48 -7.02 -19.42
N SER A 559 18.77 -6.88 -18.31
CA SER A 559 19.26 -6.09 -17.17
C SER A 559 20.35 -6.83 -16.40
N LEU A 560 20.41 -8.16 -16.48
CA LEU A 560 21.49 -8.94 -15.91
C LEU A 560 22.79 -8.84 -16.73
N LYS A 561 22.70 -8.59 -18.04
CA LYS A 561 23.88 -8.38 -18.90
C LYS A 561 24.48 -6.98 -18.72
N ASP A 562 23.63 -5.97 -18.52
CA ASP A 562 24.06 -4.58 -18.48
C ASP A 562 24.42 -4.06 -17.09
N LYS A 563 24.10 -4.80 -16.04
CA LYS A 563 24.24 -4.33 -14.67
C LYS A 563 24.57 -5.46 -13.71
N TRP A 564 25.22 -5.10 -12.65
CA TRP A 564 25.61 -5.90 -11.52
C TRP A 564 24.44 -6.53 -10.74
N TYR A 565 23.36 -6.88 -11.37
CA TYR A 565 22.12 -7.35 -10.76
C TYR A 565 22.07 -8.86 -10.60
N ASN A 566 23.13 -9.46 -10.19
CA ASN A 566 23.19 -10.90 -10.01
C ASN A 566 23.72 -11.25 -8.61
N ALA A 567 23.56 -12.50 -8.23
CA ALA A 567 23.97 -12.97 -6.92
C ALA A 567 25.45 -12.72 -6.61
N ASN A 568 26.32 -12.71 -7.64
CA ASN A 568 27.75 -12.52 -7.41
C ASN A 568 28.08 -11.10 -7.02
N ILE A 569 27.34 -10.13 -7.56
CA ILE A 569 27.58 -8.73 -7.22
C ILE A 569 26.97 -8.37 -5.88
N LEU A 570 25.83 -8.94 -5.56
CA LEU A 570 25.34 -8.90 -4.19
C LEU A 570 26.37 -9.49 -3.23
N LYS A 571 26.98 -10.61 -3.60
CA LYS A 571 28.03 -11.25 -2.81
C LYS A 571 29.29 -10.40 -2.74
N LEU A 572 29.63 -9.75 -3.84
CA LEU A 572 30.68 -8.74 -3.91
C LEU A 572 30.41 -7.56 -2.99
N SER A 573 29.20 -7.04 -2.97
CA SER A 573 28.84 -5.94 -2.08
C SER A 573 28.97 -6.32 -0.61
N LEU A 574 28.72 -7.58 -0.29
CA LEU A 574 28.90 -8.11 1.06
C LEU A 574 30.37 -8.31 1.44
N LEU A 575 31.18 -8.76 0.50
CA LEU A 575 32.63 -8.80 0.66
C LEU A 575 33.24 -7.42 0.91
N LEU A 576 32.59 -6.43 0.37
CA LEU A 576 33.08 -5.08 0.33
C LEU A 576 32.42 -4.13 1.32
N GLY A 577 31.62 -4.62 2.24
CA GLY A 577 30.97 -3.86 3.33
C GLY A 577 30.58 -2.41 2.99
N SER A 578 31.53 -1.65 2.49
CA SER A 578 31.40 -0.23 2.15
C SER A 578 30.77 0.04 0.77
N ILE A 579 30.73 -0.93 -0.13
CA ILE A 579 30.05 -0.81 -1.44
C ILE A 579 28.53 -1.01 -1.29
N SER A 580 28.08 -1.54 -0.17
CA SER A 580 26.66 -1.79 0.06
C SER A 580 25.79 -0.57 -0.21
N LYS A 581 26.21 0.61 0.23
CA LYS A 581 25.50 1.87 -0.04
C LYS A 581 25.42 2.21 -1.52
N ILE A 582 26.48 1.96 -2.28
CA ILE A 582 26.54 2.24 -3.72
C ILE A 582 25.61 1.29 -4.46
N LEU A 583 25.60 0.03 -4.07
CA LEU A 583 24.76 -1.00 -4.67
C LEU A 583 23.30 -0.87 -4.26
N GLU A 584 23.01 -0.45 -3.04
CA GLU A 584 21.67 -0.14 -2.56
C GLU A 584 21.00 0.97 -3.36
N ASN A 585 21.73 2.01 -3.72
CA ASN A 585 21.23 3.10 -4.56
C ASN A 585 20.86 2.62 -5.98
N ASP A 586 21.42 1.52 -6.43
CA ASP A 586 21.13 0.92 -7.75
C ASP A 586 20.20 -0.32 -7.67
N GLY A 587 19.63 -0.61 -6.52
CA GLY A 587 18.56 -1.59 -6.42
C GLY A 587 18.91 -2.95 -5.83
N PHE A 588 19.91 -3.06 -4.96
CA PHE A 588 20.28 -4.30 -4.27
C PHE A 588 19.97 -4.31 -2.79
N THR A 589 19.63 -5.48 -2.24
CA THR A 589 19.47 -5.66 -0.80
C THR A 589 20.59 -6.50 -0.20
N VAL A 590 21.47 -5.85 0.53
CA VAL A 590 22.50 -6.53 1.34
C VAL A 590 21.85 -7.42 2.41
N LEU A 591 20.71 -7.00 2.96
CA LEU A 591 19.95 -7.76 3.96
C LEU A 591 19.50 -9.14 3.48
N GLN A 592 19.10 -9.28 2.23
CA GLN A 592 18.71 -10.60 1.67
C GLN A 592 19.90 -11.55 1.62
N SER A 593 21.06 -11.04 1.29
CA SER A 593 22.29 -11.86 1.24
C SER A 593 22.77 -12.23 2.64
N LEU A 594 22.59 -11.38 3.64
CA LEU A 594 22.85 -11.70 5.05
C LEU A 594 21.89 -12.78 5.57
N SER A 595 20.63 -12.77 5.16
CA SER A 595 19.68 -13.83 5.51
C SER A 595 20.06 -15.17 4.85
N MET A 596 20.58 -15.16 3.64
CA MET A 596 21.14 -16.34 2.98
C MET A 596 22.37 -16.90 3.70
N GLN A 597 23.26 -16.05 4.17
CA GLN A 597 24.41 -16.48 4.96
C GLN A 597 23.98 -17.28 6.20
N ARG A 598 22.94 -16.81 6.91
CA ARG A 598 22.39 -17.54 8.07
C ARG A 598 21.80 -18.90 7.69
N SER A 599 21.13 -18.99 6.54
CA SER A 599 20.54 -20.24 6.05
C SER A 599 21.60 -21.28 5.64
N TRP A 600 22.80 -20.86 5.31
CA TRP A 600 23.90 -21.75 4.91
C TRP A 600 24.71 -22.29 6.09
N GLY A 601 24.47 -21.81 7.31
CA GLY A 601 25.19 -22.27 8.50
C GLY A 601 26.69 -21.96 8.51
N LYS A 602 27.13 -21.01 7.70
CA LYS A 602 28.53 -20.58 7.61
C LYS A 602 28.82 -19.42 8.54
N ASN A 603 29.99 -19.44 9.17
CA ASN A 603 30.37 -18.44 10.17
C ASN A 603 30.77 -17.08 9.56
N ASN A 604 31.17 -17.07 8.29
CA ASN A 604 31.48 -15.84 7.58
C ASN A 604 31.05 -15.90 6.12
N ILE A 605 30.84 -14.74 5.55
CA ILE A 605 30.31 -14.60 4.18
C ILE A 605 31.38 -14.94 3.12
N HIS A 606 32.64 -14.75 3.45
CA HIS A 606 33.77 -15.10 2.59
C HIS A 606 33.78 -16.58 2.23
N ASP A 607 33.66 -17.45 3.24
CA ASP A 607 33.66 -18.90 3.02
C ASP A 607 32.44 -19.34 2.22
N CYS A 608 31.27 -18.75 2.51
CA CYS A 608 30.05 -19.02 1.76
C CYS A 608 30.17 -18.67 0.28
N ILE A 609 30.79 -17.52 -0.02
CA ILE A 609 30.96 -17.04 -1.38
C ILE A 609 32.03 -17.85 -2.10
N LYS A 610 33.14 -18.07 -1.47
CA LYS A 610 34.23 -18.88 -2.00
C LYS A 610 33.75 -20.28 -2.39
N ASP A 611 33.08 -20.97 -1.48
CA ASP A 611 32.51 -22.29 -1.73
C ASP A 611 31.50 -22.30 -2.89
N SER A 612 30.73 -21.22 -3.04
CA SER A 612 29.72 -21.11 -4.09
C SER A 612 30.32 -20.81 -5.46
N VAL A 613 31.37 -20.02 -5.49
CA VAL A 613 32.02 -19.57 -6.72
C VAL A 613 33.03 -20.61 -7.21
N ASP A 614 33.88 -21.12 -6.34
CA ASP A 614 34.95 -22.06 -6.72
C ASP A 614 34.44 -23.42 -7.19
N LYS A 615 33.30 -23.87 -6.70
CA LYS A 615 32.67 -25.12 -7.16
C LYS A 615 32.23 -25.11 -8.62
N LYS A 616 32.07 -23.92 -9.23
CA LYS A 616 31.46 -23.77 -10.56
C LYS A 616 32.05 -22.74 -11.49
N GLY A 617 33.03 -21.97 -11.06
CA GLY A 617 33.72 -20.98 -11.85
C GLY A 617 35.09 -20.73 -11.27
N ALA A 618 36.02 -21.68 -11.47
CA ALA A 618 37.37 -21.58 -10.97
C ALA A 618 37.97 -20.21 -11.26
N GLY A 619 38.43 -19.54 -10.22
CA GLY A 619 39.07 -18.23 -10.29
C GLY A 619 38.13 -17.02 -10.31
N LEU A 620 36.81 -17.18 -10.37
CA LEU A 620 35.88 -16.01 -10.35
C LEU A 620 35.89 -15.29 -8.99
N TYR A 621 35.98 -16.04 -7.91
CA TYR A 621 36.07 -15.46 -6.57
C TYR A 621 37.36 -14.64 -6.44
N ASP A 622 38.51 -15.24 -6.80
CA ASP A 622 39.82 -14.59 -6.70
C ASP A 622 39.90 -13.36 -7.61
N PHE A 623 39.39 -13.48 -8.84
CA PHE A 623 39.30 -12.36 -9.79
C PHE A 623 38.44 -11.21 -9.23
N VAL A 624 37.33 -11.54 -8.65
CA VAL A 624 36.44 -10.55 -8.06
C VAL A 624 37.08 -9.87 -6.85
N VAL A 625 37.67 -10.63 -5.94
CA VAL A 625 38.40 -10.11 -4.77
C VAL A 625 39.55 -9.23 -5.19
N GLU A 626 40.32 -9.65 -6.22
CA GLU A 626 41.44 -8.91 -6.73
C GLU A 626 41.02 -7.60 -7.41
N ALA A 627 40.00 -7.65 -8.28
CA ALA A 627 39.41 -6.45 -8.91
C ALA A 627 38.90 -5.43 -7.89
N LEU A 628 38.41 -5.88 -6.76
CA LEU A 628 37.89 -5.03 -5.71
C LEU A 628 38.95 -4.54 -4.72
N ALA A 629 40.00 -5.34 -4.48
CA ALA A 629 41.18 -4.88 -3.76
C ALA A 629 41.82 -3.71 -4.49
N ASP A 630 41.79 -3.73 -5.82
CA ASP A 630 42.28 -2.64 -6.68
C ASP A 630 41.47 -1.34 -6.47
N CYS A 631 40.24 -1.43 -6.05
CA CYS A 631 39.39 -0.27 -5.69
C CYS A 631 39.63 0.26 -4.28
N LYS A 632 40.58 -0.31 -3.52
CA LYS A 632 40.86 0.04 -2.10
C LYS A 632 39.64 -0.08 -1.17
N PHE A 633 38.71 -0.94 -1.48
CA PHE A 633 37.64 -1.26 -0.55
C PHE A 633 38.15 -2.10 0.61
N LYS A 634 37.75 -1.77 1.82
CA LYS A 634 38.02 -2.62 2.99
C LYS A 634 37.09 -3.81 2.95
N ILE A 635 37.63 -4.99 2.89
CA ILE A 635 36.91 -6.24 3.10
C ILE A 635 36.75 -6.38 4.61
N ASN A 636 35.53 -6.30 5.11
CA ASN A 636 35.27 -6.62 6.51
C ASN A 636 35.31 -8.13 6.67
N SER A 637 36.29 -8.61 7.41
CA SER A 637 36.46 -10.01 7.80
C SER A 637 35.33 -10.48 8.70
#